data_a58352874671fc8c80905414afe7d511
#
_entry.id   a58352874671fc8c80905414afe7d511
#
_cell.length_a   1.000
_cell.length_b   1.000
_cell.length_c   1.000
_cell.angle_alpha   90.00
_cell.angle_beta   90.00
_cell.angle_gamma   90.00
#
_symmetry.space_group_name_H-M   'P 1'
#
loop_
_entity.id
_entity.type
_entity.pdbx_description
1 polymer ?
#
loop_
_entity_poly.entity_id
_entity_poly.type
_entity_poly.pdbx_seq_one_letter_code
_entity_poly.pdbx_strand_id
1 'polypeptide(L)'
;MALKFRTTGMKSSTKHRIILLVIVFFASLIFFYCLLNRHTAPSVSQMSSPTLPTVSVNSFDTDQLLLHGYTSEMDASQMTDTLIPLDTDRKLSFTVNTYGNQIRKASYEIHSVGTSRTISSEPIDSLASSGSTVTFDTVFTNLLDPGKKYSLILNLTSGKKTLHYYSQIMIAQNTHLKDLVKFATNFHKKSLSDSYDSLGKYLEPSSDASSGNVAHVTIHSTINDLGMQSFSHKEESDPIISVTDVTDDTASVTISYILDHEKSCYLAVEKYRIRYGSPRMYLLSFDRKLDVVPKSGTFSVRDSSLLIGASADAPVMMANESGSVAAFVQAGALYEYNVNQNKVTSVFSFFKDSDDPRCLAPDHDIRILNIDASGSMDFVVYGYMNCGSHEGRSGIDIYHYDSSSNVATEEGFINSKNPLSYLQENFSELLYRTSGGRFYCLLNRNLLGIDLATKKTDIILKNLQDSQYCVSDSMRYIAWTSTSAPDTVLKVRDLSSSKVREIKAGGSDKVKALCFMGENLVYGTVAASDLDTGYMKSLSIISFQNGKMSTIKTYQKKGLLISKVSGSSNALKLSRVKADGSKASSDTILDTLVDADEDVTLSTASDEDAGSIRCITFKKLSSDLAGHPKYSVGGLTLTNSTISLELYR
;
A
#
# COMPACT_ATOMS: atom_id res chain seq x y z
N MET A 1 -25.18 -41.97 37.93
CA MET A 1 -24.80 -43.36 38.21
C MET A 1 -23.66 -43.36 39.22
N ALA A 2 -23.94 -43.61 40.50
CA ALA A 2 -22.98 -43.50 41.57
C ALA A 2 -22.17 -44.78 41.71
N LEU A 3 -20.89 -44.76 41.43
CA LEU A 3 -19.97 -45.85 41.67
C LEU A 3 -19.72 -46.02 43.16
N LYS A 4 -20.36 -47.01 43.79
CA LYS A 4 -20.04 -47.44 45.16
C LYS A 4 -18.75 -48.24 45.15
N PHE A 5 -17.64 -47.65 45.56
CA PHE A 5 -16.41 -48.39 45.82
C PHE A 5 -16.57 -49.18 47.14
N ARG A 6 -16.55 -50.50 47.06
CA ARG A 6 -16.48 -51.42 48.20
C ARG A 6 -15.04 -51.43 48.74
N THR A 7 -14.81 -50.79 49.86
CA THR A 7 -13.50 -50.78 50.53
C THR A 7 -13.44 -51.90 51.55
N THR A 8 -12.90 -53.07 51.18
CA THR A 8 -12.53 -54.11 52.12
C THR A 8 -11.09 -53.88 52.62
N GLY A 9 -10.94 -53.64 53.90
CA GLY A 9 -9.78 -54.04 54.71
C GLY A 9 -8.44 -53.35 54.55
N MET A 10 -8.34 -52.11 53.98
CA MET A 10 -7.05 -51.39 53.95
C MET A 10 -6.75 -50.69 55.28
N LYS A 11 -5.49 -50.87 55.79
CA LYS A 11 -4.98 -50.17 56.98
C LYS A 11 -5.07 -48.66 56.82
N SER A 12 -5.41 -47.88 57.82
CA SER A 12 -5.61 -46.41 57.79
C SER A 12 -4.46 -45.68 57.09
N SER A 13 -3.21 -46.07 57.32
CA SER A 13 -2.03 -45.47 56.68
C SER A 13 -1.97 -45.60 55.15
N THR A 14 -2.49 -46.69 54.59
CA THR A 14 -2.54 -46.95 53.15
C THR A 14 -3.60 -46.09 52.48
N LYS A 15 -4.74 -45.86 53.13
CA LYS A 15 -5.78 -44.95 52.64
C LYS A 15 -5.28 -43.52 52.54
N HIS A 16 -4.56 -43.03 53.54
CA HIS A 16 -3.97 -41.67 53.51
C HIS A 16 -2.92 -41.51 52.41
N ARG A 17 -2.10 -42.55 52.16
CA ARG A 17 -1.12 -42.55 51.06
C ARG A 17 -1.78 -42.50 49.66
N ILE A 18 -2.87 -43.24 49.47
CA ILE A 18 -3.61 -43.21 48.21
C ILE A 18 -4.28 -41.84 47.98
N ILE A 19 -4.89 -41.25 49.03
CA ILE A 19 -5.50 -39.94 48.94
C ILE A 19 -4.42 -38.90 48.64
N LEU A 20 -3.24 -38.94 49.25
CA LEU A 20 -2.13 -38.04 48.97
C LEU A 20 -1.66 -38.18 47.49
N LEU A 21 -1.50 -39.41 46.98
CA LEU A 21 -1.12 -39.66 45.58
C LEU A 21 -2.15 -39.10 44.59
N VAL A 22 -3.44 -39.25 44.90
CA VAL A 22 -4.51 -38.68 44.06
C VAL A 22 -4.47 -37.13 44.07
N ILE A 23 -4.25 -36.54 45.23
CA ILE A 23 -4.11 -35.06 45.33
C ILE A 23 -2.89 -34.59 44.56
N VAL A 24 -1.72 -35.23 44.71
CA VAL A 24 -0.50 -34.89 43.95
C VAL A 24 -0.70 -35.05 42.46
N PHE A 25 -1.40 -36.13 42.01
CA PHE A 25 -1.72 -36.35 40.59
C PHE A 25 -2.58 -35.20 40.02
N PHE A 26 -3.67 -34.84 40.71
CA PHE A 26 -4.50 -33.73 40.25
C PHE A 26 -3.80 -32.37 40.34
N ALA A 27 -2.99 -32.13 41.36
CA ALA A 27 -2.17 -30.92 41.50
C ALA A 27 -1.14 -30.83 40.38
N SER A 28 -0.48 -31.96 40.00
CA SER A 28 0.45 -31.97 38.86
C SER A 28 -0.28 -31.80 37.52
N LEU A 29 -1.47 -32.35 37.36
CA LEU A 29 -2.30 -32.13 36.16
C LEU A 29 -2.71 -30.68 36.01
N ILE A 30 -3.13 -30.03 37.07
CA ILE A 30 -3.46 -28.59 37.12
C ILE A 30 -2.19 -27.74 36.83
N PHE A 31 -1.07 -28.14 37.45
CA PHE A 31 0.21 -27.44 37.26
C PHE A 31 0.68 -27.51 35.81
N PHE A 32 0.66 -28.73 35.20
CA PHE A 32 1.00 -28.90 33.80
C PHE A 32 -0.02 -28.27 32.86
N TYR A 33 -1.31 -28.28 33.16
CA TYR A 33 -2.34 -27.55 32.43
C TYR A 33 -2.06 -26.05 32.46
N CYS A 34 -1.78 -25.47 33.62
CA CYS A 34 -1.39 -24.07 33.76
C CYS A 34 -0.05 -23.75 33.08
N LEU A 35 0.91 -24.69 33.08
CA LEU A 35 2.21 -24.52 32.43
C LEU A 35 2.10 -24.58 30.90
N LEU A 36 1.30 -25.52 30.37
CA LEU A 36 1.09 -25.71 28.94
C LEU A 36 0.14 -24.66 28.35
N ASN A 37 -0.83 -24.18 29.16
CA ASN A 37 -1.71 -23.07 28.81
C ASN A 37 -1.19 -21.71 29.29
N ARG A 38 0.05 -21.59 29.70
CA ARG A 38 0.74 -20.29 29.68
C ARG A 38 0.97 -19.86 28.23
N HIS A 39 -0.12 -19.58 27.53
CA HIS A 39 -0.06 -18.54 26.53
C HIS A 39 0.30 -17.28 27.33
N THR A 40 1.53 -16.84 27.24
CA THR A 40 1.84 -15.43 27.45
C THR A 40 0.84 -14.72 26.56
N ALA A 41 -0.18 -14.12 27.15
CA ALA A 41 -1.06 -13.23 26.40
C ALA A 41 -0.11 -12.28 25.66
N PRO A 42 -0.16 -12.20 24.34
CA PRO A 42 0.73 -11.36 23.59
C PRO A 42 0.62 -9.97 24.21
N SER A 43 1.74 -9.37 24.58
CA SER A 43 1.73 -8.07 25.23
C SER A 43 1.22 -7.05 24.22
N VAL A 44 0.07 -6.46 24.50
CA VAL A 44 -0.41 -5.32 23.73
C VAL A 44 0.61 -4.21 23.87
N SER A 45 1.18 -3.80 22.76
CA SER A 45 2.20 -2.75 22.68
C SER A 45 1.69 -1.63 21.76
N GLN A 46 2.46 -0.59 21.65
CA GLN A 46 2.31 0.40 20.61
C GLN A 46 3.50 0.26 19.66
N MET A 47 3.38 0.81 18.43
CA MET A 47 4.47 0.83 17.48
C MET A 47 5.73 1.44 18.12
N SER A 48 6.88 0.80 17.97
CA SER A 48 8.16 1.32 18.46
C SER A 48 8.67 2.44 17.56
N SER A 49 9.48 3.32 18.09
CA SER A 49 10.15 4.35 17.28
C SER A 49 11.19 3.72 16.35
N PRO A 50 11.50 4.34 15.18
CA PRO A 50 12.52 3.86 14.26
C PRO A 50 13.92 3.92 14.90
N THR A 51 14.73 2.93 14.57
CA THR A 51 16.07 2.75 15.15
C THR A 51 17.19 2.79 14.12
N LEU A 52 16.88 2.58 12.84
CA LEU A 52 17.89 2.47 11.79
C LEU A 52 18.51 3.83 11.45
N PRO A 53 19.82 3.86 11.14
CA PRO A 53 20.47 5.07 10.65
C PRO A 53 19.94 5.44 9.26
N THR A 54 19.94 6.74 8.98
CA THR A 54 19.66 7.28 7.65
C THR A 54 20.95 7.76 6.99
N VAL A 55 20.98 7.77 5.68
CA VAL A 55 22.13 8.25 4.90
C VAL A 55 21.66 9.40 4.01
N SER A 56 22.21 10.58 4.24
CA SER A 56 22.07 11.73 3.35
C SER A 56 23.23 11.74 2.36
N VAL A 57 22.91 12.00 1.11
CA VAL A 57 23.91 12.09 0.03
C VAL A 57 24.02 13.52 -0.43
N ASN A 58 25.22 14.10 -0.33
CA ASN A 58 25.48 15.39 -0.92
C ASN A 58 25.75 15.20 -2.42
N SER A 59 24.85 15.73 -3.21
CA SER A 59 24.97 15.79 -4.66
C SER A 59 24.43 17.12 -5.14
N PHE A 60 25.18 17.80 -5.99
CA PHE A 60 24.80 19.12 -6.54
C PHE A 60 24.53 20.21 -5.48
N ASP A 61 25.35 20.26 -4.43
CA ASP A 61 25.19 21.21 -3.33
C ASP A 61 23.85 21.09 -2.58
N THR A 62 23.25 19.90 -2.61
CA THR A 62 22.04 19.56 -1.85
C THR A 62 22.31 18.34 -0.96
N ASP A 63 22.11 18.48 0.35
CA ASP A 63 22.28 17.39 1.34
C ASP A 63 20.99 16.57 1.55
N GLN A 64 20.02 16.74 0.67
CA GLN A 64 18.63 16.33 0.90
C GLN A 64 18.20 15.05 0.16
N LEU A 65 19.14 14.37 -0.52
CA LEU A 65 18.90 13.03 -1.06
C LEU A 65 19.04 12.03 0.09
N LEU A 66 17.92 11.60 0.66
CA LEU A 66 17.90 10.70 1.81
C LEU A 66 17.67 9.25 1.38
N LEU A 67 18.51 8.35 1.89
CA LEU A 67 18.38 6.91 1.69
C LEU A 67 17.96 6.22 2.99
N HIS A 68 16.99 5.33 2.90
CA HIS A 68 16.54 4.47 3.99
C HIS A 68 17.37 3.18 4.06
N GLY A 69 17.62 2.70 5.27
CA GLY A 69 18.39 1.48 5.51
C GLY A 69 17.54 0.22 5.45
N TYR A 70 18.00 -0.79 4.70
CA TYR A 70 17.38 -2.10 4.66
C TYR A 70 18.18 -3.10 5.50
N THR A 71 17.50 -3.93 6.27
CA THR A 71 18.08 -4.97 7.13
C THR A 71 18.25 -6.30 6.41
N SER A 72 17.79 -6.40 5.16
CA SER A 72 17.94 -7.55 4.26
C SER A 72 18.32 -7.07 2.86
N GLU A 73 18.96 -7.93 2.09
CA GLU A 73 19.29 -7.64 0.70
C GLU A 73 18.01 -7.53 -0.15
N MET A 74 17.94 -6.47 -0.95
CA MET A 74 16.88 -6.19 -1.92
C MET A 74 17.34 -6.53 -3.33
N ASP A 75 16.41 -6.66 -4.26
CA ASP A 75 16.73 -6.73 -5.69
C ASP A 75 17.11 -5.32 -6.20
N ALA A 76 18.41 -5.08 -6.31
CA ALA A 76 18.95 -3.79 -6.73
C ALA A 76 18.44 -3.35 -8.12
N SER A 77 18.00 -4.28 -8.97
CA SER A 77 17.46 -3.96 -10.29
C SER A 77 16.07 -3.30 -10.22
N GLN A 78 15.36 -3.51 -9.13
CA GLN A 78 14.02 -2.95 -8.88
C GLN A 78 14.06 -1.67 -8.04
N MET A 79 15.21 -1.35 -7.41
CA MET A 79 15.37 -0.17 -6.56
C MET A 79 15.64 1.07 -7.42
N THR A 80 14.55 1.64 -7.96
CA THR A 80 14.60 2.75 -8.95
C THR A 80 14.04 4.08 -8.42
N ASP A 81 13.66 4.12 -7.15
CA ASP A 81 12.86 5.22 -6.58
C ASP A 81 13.63 6.54 -6.43
N THR A 82 14.96 6.50 -6.46
CA THR A 82 15.78 7.71 -6.51
C THR A 82 17.05 7.52 -7.34
N LEU A 83 17.48 8.60 -7.99
CA LEU A 83 18.70 8.68 -8.78
C LEU A 83 19.61 9.75 -8.18
N ILE A 84 20.86 9.38 -7.89
CA ILE A 84 21.91 10.30 -7.47
C ILE A 84 22.71 10.68 -8.70
N PRO A 85 22.67 11.94 -9.11
CA PRO A 85 23.51 12.40 -10.20
C PRO A 85 24.97 12.53 -9.74
N LEU A 86 25.90 12.10 -10.57
CA LEU A 86 27.33 12.23 -10.38
C LEU A 86 27.89 13.34 -11.27
N ASP A 87 28.79 14.14 -10.71
CA ASP A 87 29.64 15.01 -11.51
C ASP A 87 30.72 14.21 -12.25
N THR A 88 31.46 14.85 -13.13
CA THR A 88 32.53 14.22 -13.92
C THR A 88 33.71 13.71 -13.09
N ASP A 89 33.90 14.25 -11.88
CA ASP A 89 34.89 13.78 -10.89
C ASP A 89 34.45 12.49 -10.18
N ARG A 90 33.16 12.10 -10.35
CA ARG A 90 32.57 10.88 -9.79
C ARG A 90 32.65 10.78 -8.27
N LYS A 91 32.72 11.92 -7.60
CA LYS A 91 32.78 11.99 -6.14
C LYS A 91 31.38 12.08 -5.55
N LEU A 92 31.12 11.32 -4.48
CA LEU A 92 29.98 11.49 -3.59
C LEU A 92 30.46 11.64 -2.14
N SER A 93 29.75 12.51 -1.42
CA SER A 93 29.89 12.67 0.02
C SER A 93 28.63 12.15 0.72
N PHE A 94 28.83 11.34 1.76
CA PHE A 94 27.76 10.73 2.52
C PHE A 94 27.79 11.23 3.97
N THR A 95 26.62 11.52 4.51
CA THR A 95 26.43 11.82 5.93
C THR A 95 25.44 10.82 6.51
N VAL A 96 25.88 10.04 7.49
CA VAL A 96 25.07 9.05 8.19
C VAL A 96 24.61 9.63 9.51
N ASN A 97 23.30 9.80 9.69
CA ASN A 97 22.69 10.05 11.00
C ASN A 97 22.55 8.69 11.72
N THR A 98 23.32 8.49 12.78
CA THR A 98 23.51 7.16 13.38
C THR A 98 22.37 6.72 14.29
N TYR A 99 21.61 7.64 14.90
CA TYR A 99 20.58 7.35 15.90
C TYR A 99 21.04 6.35 16.97
N GLY A 100 22.29 6.52 17.43
CA GLY A 100 22.92 5.64 18.43
C GLY A 100 23.55 4.35 17.89
N ASN A 101 23.48 4.10 16.58
CA ASN A 101 24.14 2.96 15.96
C ASN A 101 25.67 3.20 15.83
N GLN A 102 26.46 2.16 16.08
CA GLN A 102 27.92 2.23 15.89
C GLN A 102 28.30 1.76 14.49
N ILE A 103 28.54 2.68 13.57
CA ILE A 103 29.00 2.36 12.23
C ILE A 103 30.50 2.09 12.25
N ARG A 104 30.91 0.87 11.90
CA ARG A 104 32.31 0.42 11.97
C ARG A 104 32.99 0.29 10.61
N LYS A 105 32.20 -0.04 9.57
CA LYS A 105 32.69 -0.23 8.21
C LYS A 105 31.65 0.29 7.23
N ALA A 106 32.14 0.77 6.10
CA ALA A 106 31.32 1.08 4.93
C ALA A 106 31.96 0.44 3.69
N SER A 107 31.13 0.04 2.74
CA SER A 107 31.56 -0.40 1.42
C SER A 107 30.45 -0.08 0.41
N TYR A 108 30.80 -0.05 -0.87
CA TYR A 108 29.81 0.10 -1.92
C TYR A 108 29.93 -0.99 -2.99
N GLU A 109 28.82 -1.21 -3.69
CA GLU A 109 28.76 -2.04 -4.88
C GLU A 109 28.05 -1.26 -5.98
N ILE A 110 28.53 -1.41 -7.21
CA ILE A 110 27.89 -0.87 -8.41
C ILE A 110 27.49 -2.02 -9.30
N HIS A 111 26.23 -2.04 -9.68
CA HIS A 111 25.66 -3.06 -10.56
C HIS A 111 25.12 -2.42 -11.86
N SER A 112 25.13 -3.19 -12.93
CA SER A 112 24.47 -2.80 -14.17
C SER A 112 22.94 -2.90 -14.01
N VAL A 113 22.21 -1.85 -14.38
CA VAL A 113 20.75 -1.85 -14.36
C VAL A 113 20.19 -2.95 -15.26
N GLY A 114 19.16 -3.66 -14.77
CA GLY A 114 18.51 -4.77 -15.48
C GLY A 114 19.30 -6.09 -15.48
N THR A 115 20.46 -6.13 -14.84
CA THR A 115 21.23 -7.37 -14.65
C THR A 115 21.79 -7.41 -13.23
N SER A 116 22.02 -8.60 -12.68
CA SER A 116 22.70 -8.77 -11.40
C SER A 116 24.25 -8.67 -11.49
N ARG A 117 24.78 -8.17 -12.62
CA ARG A 117 26.22 -8.10 -12.83
C ARG A 117 26.86 -6.99 -11.99
N THR A 118 27.68 -7.35 -11.03
CA THR A 118 28.54 -6.44 -10.29
C THR A 118 29.64 -5.87 -11.20
N ILE A 119 29.74 -4.54 -11.23
CA ILE A 119 30.79 -3.80 -11.94
C ILE A 119 31.96 -3.51 -11.00
N SER A 120 31.64 -3.12 -9.75
CA SER A 120 32.60 -2.78 -8.71
C SER A 120 32.07 -3.15 -7.34
N SER A 121 32.97 -3.54 -6.44
CA SER A 121 32.68 -3.73 -5.01
C SER A 121 33.97 -3.36 -4.23
N GLU A 122 33.90 -2.26 -3.47
CA GLU A 122 35.09 -1.72 -2.80
C GLU A 122 34.75 -1.25 -1.38
N PRO A 123 35.70 -1.39 -0.43
CA PRO A 123 35.58 -0.81 0.90
C PRO A 123 35.75 0.71 0.87
N ILE A 124 35.20 1.37 1.88
CA ILE A 124 35.41 2.80 2.15
C ILE A 124 36.24 2.91 3.42
N ASP A 125 37.52 3.33 3.28
CA ASP A 125 38.50 3.22 4.34
C ASP A 125 38.47 4.36 5.37
N SER A 126 37.92 5.52 5.02
CA SER A 126 37.94 6.73 5.86
C SER A 126 36.59 7.12 6.34
N LEU A 127 36.23 6.75 7.58
CA LEU A 127 35.01 7.16 8.26
C LEU A 127 35.35 8.22 9.32
N ALA A 128 34.81 9.42 9.19
CA ALA A 128 34.94 10.48 10.18
C ALA A 128 33.69 10.54 11.06
N SER A 129 33.84 10.26 12.36
CA SER A 129 32.73 10.28 13.32
C SER A 129 32.72 11.59 14.10
N SER A 130 31.57 12.25 14.18
CA SER A 130 31.36 13.47 14.95
C SER A 130 29.98 13.44 15.61
N GLY A 131 29.95 13.21 16.93
CA GLY A 131 28.71 13.12 17.68
C GLY A 131 27.80 12.01 17.19
N SER A 132 26.61 12.38 16.73
CA SER A 132 25.58 11.46 16.18
C SER A 132 25.74 11.22 14.67
N THR A 133 26.78 11.74 14.02
CA THR A 133 26.98 11.62 12.59
C THR A 133 28.29 10.90 12.24
N VAL A 134 28.27 10.20 11.10
CA VAL A 134 29.47 9.64 10.46
C VAL A 134 29.49 10.14 9.02
N THR A 135 30.61 10.72 8.60
CA THR A 135 30.77 11.23 7.23
C THR A 135 31.88 10.50 6.52
N PHE A 136 31.75 10.34 5.22
CA PHE A 136 32.78 9.78 4.36
C PHE A 136 32.56 10.21 2.91
N ASP A 137 33.67 10.23 2.17
CA ASP A 137 33.71 10.50 0.74
C ASP A 137 34.07 9.24 -0.02
N THR A 138 33.57 9.08 -1.23
CA THR A 138 34.05 8.07 -2.17
C THR A 138 34.16 8.64 -3.57
N VAL A 139 35.11 8.08 -4.35
CA VAL A 139 35.28 8.39 -5.78
C VAL A 139 35.12 7.06 -6.53
N PHE A 140 34.18 7.01 -7.44
CA PHE A 140 33.97 5.81 -8.25
C PHE A 140 35.00 5.72 -9.38
N THR A 141 36.02 4.86 -9.19
CA THR A 141 37.15 4.75 -10.10
C THR A 141 36.86 4.02 -11.39
N ASN A 142 35.79 3.21 -11.40
CA ASN A 142 35.44 2.37 -12.55
C ASN A 142 34.86 3.17 -13.72
N LEU A 143 34.98 2.59 -14.93
CA LEU A 143 34.43 3.13 -16.16
C LEU A 143 32.88 3.05 -16.12
N LEU A 144 32.26 4.17 -15.75
CA LEU A 144 30.83 4.38 -15.90
C LEU A 144 30.62 5.23 -17.16
N ASP A 145 29.74 4.78 -18.05
CA ASP A 145 29.39 5.52 -19.25
C ASP A 145 28.50 6.72 -18.89
N PRO A 146 28.82 7.94 -19.37
CA PRO A 146 27.96 9.11 -19.15
C PRO A 146 26.55 8.88 -19.68
N GLY A 147 25.55 9.37 -18.93
CA GLY A 147 24.13 9.26 -19.27
C GLY A 147 23.52 7.85 -19.04
N LYS A 148 24.32 6.83 -18.70
CA LYS A 148 23.80 5.52 -18.31
C LYS A 148 23.54 5.44 -16.81
N LYS A 149 22.45 4.78 -16.44
CA LYS A 149 22.08 4.49 -15.05
C LYS A 149 22.75 3.22 -14.56
N TYR A 150 23.16 3.21 -13.32
CA TYR A 150 23.74 2.06 -12.60
C TYR A 150 23.08 1.97 -11.23
N SER A 151 22.96 0.76 -10.69
CA SER A 151 22.48 0.57 -9.31
C SER A 151 23.66 0.70 -8.35
N LEU A 152 23.53 1.55 -7.34
CA LEU A 152 24.44 1.73 -6.22
C LEU A 152 23.86 1.05 -4.99
N ILE A 153 24.65 0.20 -4.34
CA ILE A 153 24.37 -0.37 -3.03
C ILE A 153 25.45 0.14 -2.08
N LEU A 154 25.04 0.89 -1.07
CA LEU A 154 25.92 1.28 0.02
C LEU A 154 25.68 0.34 1.20
N ASN A 155 26.71 -0.31 1.69
CA ASN A 155 26.65 -1.25 2.80
C ASN A 155 27.31 -0.62 4.04
N LEU A 156 26.55 -0.50 5.14
CA LEU A 156 27.07 -0.04 6.43
C LEU A 156 27.03 -1.17 7.46
N THR A 157 28.15 -1.41 8.13
CA THR A 157 28.21 -2.41 9.21
C THR A 157 28.01 -1.75 10.57
N SER A 158 26.90 -2.11 11.24
CA SER A 158 26.59 -1.71 12.60
C SER A 158 26.55 -2.94 13.51
N GLY A 159 27.51 -3.05 14.40
CA GLY A 159 27.69 -4.24 15.25
C GLY A 159 27.97 -5.50 14.43
N LYS A 160 27.01 -6.44 14.42
CA LYS A 160 27.07 -7.69 13.63
C LYS A 160 26.15 -7.66 12.41
N LYS A 161 25.41 -6.56 12.20
CA LYS A 161 24.43 -6.42 11.11
C LYS A 161 25.05 -5.59 9.99
N THR A 162 24.75 -5.95 8.76
CA THR A 162 24.95 -5.09 7.59
C THR A 162 23.62 -4.46 7.23
N LEU A 163 23.66 -3.15 7.01
CA LEU A 163 22.52 -2.36 6.53
C LEU A 163 22.82 -1.96 5.09
N HIS A 164 21.84 -2.10 4.24
CA HIS A 164 21.94 -1.86 2.80
C HIS A 164 21.14 -0.60 2.43
N TYR A 165 21.74 0.28 1.64
CA TYR A 165 21.10 1.49 1.12
C TYR A 165 21.17 1.46 -0.39
N TYR A 166 20.07 1.71 -1.05
CA TYR A 166 19.94 1.54 -2.50
C TYR A 166 19.65 2.86 -3.18
N SER A 167 20.26 3.08 -4.33
CA SER A 167 19.94 4.18 -5.23
C SER A 167 20.39 3.82 -6.65
N GLN A 168 19.92 4.57 -7.62
CA GLN A 168 20.58 4.63 -8.92
C GLN A 168 21.63 5.75 -8.91
N ILE A 169 22.67 5.61 -9.73
CA ILE A 169 23.64 6.66 -10.01
C ILE A 169 23.77 6.84 -11.52
N MET A 170 24.07 8.06 -11.95
CA MET A 170 24.32 8.40 -13.34
C MET A 170 25.31 9.57 -13.43
N ILE A 171 26.35 9.45 -14.29
CA ILE A 171 27.19 10.59 -14.60
C ILE A 171 26.37 11.57 -15.43
N ALA A 172 26.12 12.76 -14.85
CA ALA A 172 25.24 13.78 -15.42
C ALA A 172 25.98 14.66 -16.48
N GLN A 173 26.98 14.11 -17.17
CA GLN A 173 27.68 14.80 -18.23
C GLN A 173 26.75 15.00 -19.44
N ASN A 174 26.71 16.21 -19.97
CA ASN A 174 25.83 16.65 -21.06
C ASN A 174 24.33 16.60 -20.73
N THR A 175 23.97 16.48 -19.46
CA THR A 175 22.59 16.65 -18.98
C THR A 175 22.49 17.97 -18.21
N HIS A 176 21.29 18.54 -18.15
CA HIS A 176 21.02 19.71 -17.33
C HIS A 176 20.46 19.36 -15.96
N LEU A 177 20.72 18.14 -15.48
CA LEU A 177 20.10 17.61 -14.27
C LEU A 177 20.36 18.45 -13.01
N LYS A 178 21.59 18.94 -12.85
CA LYS A 178 21.95 19.87 -11.75
C LYS A 178 21.06 21.11 -11.75
N ASP A 179 20.88 21.73 -12.92
CA ASP A 179 20.05 22.92 -13.06
C ASP A 179 18.57 22.62 -12.81
N LEU A 180 18.08 21.45 -13.24
CA LEU A 180 16.70 20.99 -13.04
C LEU A 180 16.41 20.76 -11.55
N VAL A 181 17.28 20.07 -10.83
CA VAL A 181 17.14 19.86 -9.37
C VAL A 181 17.21 21.18 -8.63
N LYS A 182 18.19 22.04 -8.97
CA LYS A 182 18.31 23.39 -8.40
C LYS A 182 17.09 24.26 -8.67
N PHE A 183 16.46 24.12 -9.82
CA PHE A 183 15.20 24.81 -10.11
C PHE A 183 14.09 24.35 -9.17
N ALA A 184 13.88 23.02 -9.00
CA ALA A 184 12.86 22.48 -8.11
C ALA A 184 13.06 22.95 -6.66
N THR A 185 14.27 22.83 -6.13
CA THR A 185 14.59 23.26 -4.75
C THR A 185 14.41 24.76 -4.55
N ASN A 186 14.79 25.59 -5.54
CA ASN A 186 14.57 27.03 -5.48
C ASN A 186 13.08 27.39 -5.60
N PHE A 187 12.32 26.66 -6.42
CA PHE A 187 10.88 26.85 -6.56
C PHE A 187 10.19 26.53 -5.23
N HIS A 188 10.50 25.38 -4.64
CA HIS A 188 10.03 24.98 -3.32
C HIS A 188 10.30 26.06 -2.26
N LYS A 189 11.57 26.44 -2.05
CA LYS A 189 11.96 27.48 -1.07
C LYS A 189 11.23 28.82 -1.28
N LYS A 190 11.03 29.21 -2.53
CA LYS A 190 10.30 30.44 -2.84
C LYS A 190 8.80 30.31 -2.61
N SER A 191 8.20 29.17 -2.91
CA SER A 191 6.77 28.95 -2.69
C SER A 191 6.37 29.04 -1.21
N LEU A 192 7.32 28.74 -0.31
CA LEU A 192 7.14 28.83 1.14
C LEU A 192 7.65 30.18 1.73
N SER A 193 7.99 31.17 0.91
CA SER A 193 8.53 32.43 1.36
C SER A 193 7.73 33.60 0.77
N ASP A 194 7.93 34.82 1.28
CA ASP A 194 7.34 36.05 0.76
C ASP A 194 7.72 36.39 -0.71
N SER A 195 8.59 35.57 -1.32
CA SER A 195 9.05 35.73 -2.70
C SER A 195 8.27 34.90 -3.72
N TYR A 196 7.17 34.27 -3.33
CA TYR A 196 6.37 33.35 -4.17
C TYR A 196 5.82 34.04 -5.43
N ASP A 197 5.50 35.32 -5.40
CA ASP A 197 5.00 36.09 -6.56
C ASP A 197 5.86 35.94 -7.81
N SER A 198 7.18 35.81 -7.63
CA SER A 198 8.13 35.60 -8.72
C SER A 198 7.95 34.31 -9.48
N LEU A 199 7.16 33.37 -8.94
CA LEU A 199 6.86 32.06 -9.51
C LEU A 199 5.66 32.08 -10.46
N GLY A 200 4.84 33.14 -10.45
CA GLY A 200 3.63 33.24 -11.28
C GLY A 200 3.88 33.05 -12.78
N LYS A 201 5.08 33.37 -13.27
CA LYS A 201 5.49 33.16 -14.69
C LYS A 201 5.62 31.66 -15.08
N TYR A 202 5.60 30.74 -14.13
CA TYR A 202 5.67 29.28 -14.37
C TYR A 202 4.32 28.62 -14.26
N LEU A 203 3.29 29.33 -13.77
CA LEU A 203 1.93 28.81 -13.65
C LEU A 203 1.12 29.11 -14.92
N GLU A 204 0.15 28.26 -15.17
CA GLU A 204 -0.85 28.38 -16.25
C GLU A 204 -2.27 28.32 -15.64
N PRO A 205 -2.69 29.34 -14.86
CA PRO A 205 -3.97 29.31 -14.15
C PRO A 205 -5.12 29.07 -15.12
N SER A 206 -6.03 28.14 -14.76
CA SER A 206 -7.25 27.94 -15.53
C SER A 206 -8.19 29.15 -15.38
N SER A 207 -9.08 29.36 -16.35
CA SER A 207 -10.10 30.42 -16.27
C SER A 207 -11.01 30.31 -15.05
N ASP A 208 -11.14 29.11 -14.51
CA ASP A 208 -12.02 28.75 -13.40
C ASP A 208 -11.24 28.60 -12.07
N ALA A 209 -9.93 28.90 -12.08
CA ALA A 209 -9.11 28.83 -10.88
C ALA A 209 -9.61 29.89 -9.87
N SER A 210 -10.12 29.43 -8.75
CA SER A 210 -10.44 30.26 -7.59
C SER A 210 -9.33 30.16 -6.56
N SER A 211 -8.97 31.27 -5.91
CA SER A 211 -8.05 31.25 -4.78
C SER A 211 -8.68 30.60 -3.54
N GLY A 212 -7.86 30.04 -2.66
CA GLY A 212 -8.26 29.47 -1.38
C GLY A 212 -8.23 27.94 -1.32
N ASN A 213 -7.58 27.25 -2.27
CA ASN A 213 -7.35 25.82 -2.19
C ASN A 213 -5.86 25.50 -2.09
N VAL A 214 -5.31 25.53 -0.88
CA VAL A 214 -3.91 25.21 -0.61
C VAL A 214 -3.66 23.71 -0.41
N ALA A 215 -4.73 22.95 -0.17
CA ALA A 215 -4.66 21.49 0.03
C ALA A 215 -4.19 20.74 -1.22
N HIS A 216 -4.51 21.28 -2.40
CA HIS A 216 -4.07 20.74 -3.67
C HIS A 216 -3.76 21.85 -4.67
N VAL A 217 -2.50 22.04 -4.95
CA VAL A 217 -2.00 23.09 -5.86
C VAL A 217 -1.33 22.44 -7.06
N THR A 218 -1.75 22.84 -8.25
CA THR A 218 -1.17 22.38 -9.51
C THR A 218 -0.61 23.53 -10.33
N ILE A 219 -0.03 23.25 -11.48
CA ILE A 219 0.40 24.28 -12.44
C ILE A 219 -0.77 25.20 -12.87
N HIS A 220 -2.02 24.75 -12.73
CA HIS A 220 -3.24 25.49 -13.11
C HIS A 220 -3.88 26.26 -11.95
N SER A 221 -3.30 26.21 -10.76
CA SER A 221 -3.78 26.95 -9.58
C SER A 221 -3.33 28.41 -9.59
N THR A 222 -3.89 29.20 -8.67
CA THR A 222 -3.52 30.61 -8.52
C THR A 222 -2.16 30.77 -7.83
N ILE A 223 -1.54 31.91 -8.01
CA ILE A 223 -0.26 32.24 -7.35
C ILE A 223 -0.43 32.36 -5.82
N ASN A 224 -1.60 32.81 -5.35
CA ASN A 224 -1.91 32.90 -3.93
C ASN A 224 -2.01 31.54 -3.26
N ASP A 225 -2.58 30.53 -3.95
CA ASP A 225 -2.62 29.15 -3.47
C ASP A 225 -1.23 28.53 -3.42
N LEU A 226 -0.39 28.81 -4.44
CA LEU A 226 0.99 28.38 -4.46
C LEU A 226 1.77 28.94 -3.26
N GLY A 227 1.64 30.23 -2.98
CA GLY A 227 2.31 30.93 -1.88
C GLY A 227 1.67 30.70 -0.51
N MET A 228 0.61 29.89 -0.42
CA MET A 228 -0.12 29.63 0.84
C MET A 228 -0.51 30.90 1.60
N GLN A 229 -0.93 31.94 0.90
CA GLN A 229 -1.13 33.28 1.48
C GLN A 229 -2.14 33.29 2.65
N SER A 230 -3.19 32.47 2.58
CA SER A 230 -4.20 32.31 3.62
C SER A 230 -3.85 31.25 4.67
N PHE A 231 -2.72 30.53 4.50
CA PHE A 231 -2.35 29.38 5.31
C PHE A 231 -1.02 29.66 6.01
N SER A 232 -1.09 30.13 7.26
CA SER A 232 0.11 30.35 8.09
C SER A 232 0.83 29.03 8.32
N HIS A 233 2.05 28.91 7.86
CA HIS A 233 2.79 27.65 7.88
C HIS A 233 4.22 27.81 8.39
N LYS A 234 4.76 26.72 8.93
CA LYS A 234 6.17 26.58 9.29
C LYS A 234 6.66 25.23 8.81
N GLU A 235 7.75 25.20 8.09
CA GLU A 235 8.43 23.96 7.71
C GLU A 235 9.16 23.40 8.93
N GLU A 236 8.78 22.16 9.35
CA GLU A 236 9.30 21.52 10.55
C GLU A 236 10.37 20.45 10.26
N SER A 237 10.48 19.97 9.02
CA SER A 237 11.50 19.01 8.63
C SER A 237 12.32 19.48 7.45
N ASP A 238 13.57 19.06 7.39
CA ASP A 238 14.36 19.20 6.16
C ASP A 238 13.66 18.44 5.03
N PRO A 239 13.48 19.08 3.84
CA PRO A 239 12.81 18.42 2.72
C PRO A 239 13.62 17.25 2.17
N ILE A 240 12.94 16.13 1.90
CA ILE A 240 13.51 14.96 1.26
C ILE A 240 13.31 15.06 -0.23
N ILE A 241 14.38 14.94 -1.00
CA ILE A 241 14.37 15.04 -2.46
C ILE A 241 14.55 13.67 -3.08
N SER A 242 13.71 13.33 -4.05
CA SER A 242 13.85 12.16 -4.93
C SER A 242 13.86 12.62 -6.38
N VAL A 243 14.70 12.02 -7.21
CA VAL A 243 14.85 12.34 -8.62
C VAL A 243 14.63 11.10 -9.46
N THR A 244 13.73 11.20 -10.43
CA THR A 244 13.36 10.09 -11.34
C THR A 244 13.23 10.58 -12.78
N ASP A 245 12.94 9.68 -13.71
CA ASP A 245 12.61 9.97 -15.13
C ASP A 245 13.53 10.98 -15.82
N VAL A 246 14.82 10.80 -15.62
CA VAL A 246 15.84 11.72 -16.16
C VAL A 246 16.10 11.44 -17.63
N THR A 247 16.07 12.48 -18.44
CA THR A 247 16.59 12.53 -19.82
C THR A 247 17.66 13.63 -19.93
N ASP A 248 18.16 13.91 -21.14
CA ASP A 248 19.19 14.94 -21.34
C ASP A 248 18.74 16.34 -20.88
N ASP A 249 17.46 16.65 -21.06
CA ASP A 249 16.89 17.97 -20.80
C ASP A 249 15.67 17.97 -19.85
N THR A 250 15.22 16.81 -19.37
CA THR A 250 14.08 16.74 -18.45
C THR A 250 14.37 15.90 -17.22
N ALA A 251 13.70 16.21 -16.10
CA ALA A 251 13.67 15.39 -14.89
C ALA A 251 12.33 15.49 -14.19
N SER A 252 11.97 14.43 -13.48
CA SER A 252 10.95 14.45 -12.43
C SER A 252 11.64 14.56 -11.08
N VAL A 253 11.17 15.49 -10.25
CA VAL A 253 11.68 15.74 -8.89
C VAL A 253 10.49 15.68 -7.95
N THR A 254 10.62 14.93 -6.85
CA THR A 254 9.66 14.90 -5.76
C THR A 254 10.32 15.49 -4.52
N ILE A 255 9.63 16.38 -3.82
CA ILE A 255 10.07 16.99 -2.56
C ILE A 255 8.99 16.70 -1.51
N SER A 256 9.36 16.01 -0.43
CA SER A 256 8.47 15.68 0.67
C SER A 256 8.96 16.34 1.96
N TYR A 257 8.06 16.95 2.70
CA TYR A 257 8.39 17.67 3.94
C TYR A 257 7.18 17.77 4.86
N ILE A 258 7.41 18.18 6.10
CA ILE A 258 6.38 18.37 7.12
C ILE A 258 6.15 19.86 7.30
N LEU A 259 4.87 20.27 7.28
CA LEU A 259 4.42 21.61 7.61
C LEU A 259 3.57 21.60 8.87
N ASP A 260 3.83 22.52 9.77
CA ASP A 260 2.91 22.87 10.83
C ASP A 260 2.05 24.07 10.45
N HIS A 261 0.76 23.94 10.69
CA HIS A 261 -0.21 25.03 10.63
C HIS A 261 -1.05 25.00 11.90
N GLU A 262 -0.96 26.05 12.71
CA GLU A 262 -1.60 26.15 14.02
C GLU A 262 -1.31 24.93 14.93
N LYS A 263 -2.32 24.05 15.10
CA LYS A 263 -2.24 22.83 15.92
C LYS A 263 -2.15 21.55 15.08
N SER A 264 -2.12 21.69 13.75
CA SER A 264 -2.15 20.56 12.82
C SER A 264 -0.82 20.41 12.12
N CYS A 265 -0.41 19.16 11.91
CA CYS A 265 0.78 18.79 11.18
C CYS A 265 0.33 18.24 9.81
N TYR A 266 1.00 18.61 8.74
CA TYR A 266 0.70 18.20 7.38
C TYR A 266 1.92 17.56 6.74
N LEU A 267 1.71 16.41 6.10
CA LEU A 267 2.65 15.84 5.17
C LEU A 267 2.44 16.52 3.80
N ALA A 268 3.44 17.22 3.35
CA ALA A 268 3.44 17.89 2.06
C ALA A 268 4.27 17.09 1.04
N VAL A 269 3.73 16.87 -0.14
CA VAL A 269 4.44 16.23 -1.25
C VAL A 269 4.29 17.10 -2.50
N GLU A 270 5.41 17.54 -3.03
CA GLU A 270 5.51 18.31 -4.27
C GLU A 270 6.11 17.44 -5.38
N LYS A 271 5.44 17.36 -6.52
CA LYS A 271 5.92 16.65 -7.71
C LYS A 271 6.15 17.62 -8.84
N TYR A 272 7.33 17.59 -9.40
CA TYR A 272 7.76 18.46 -10.48
C TYR A 272 8.08 17.64 -11.72
N ARG A 273 7.62 18.07 -12.90
CA ARG A 273 8.19 17.68 -14.18
C ARG A 273 8.77 18.92 -14.83
N ILE A 274 10.08 18.93 -15.05
CA ILE A 274 10.82 20.14 -15.46
C ILE A 274 11.59 19.83 -16.73
N ARG A 275 11.66 20.84 -17.61
CA ARG A 275 12.47 20.80 -18.82
C ARG A 275 13.42 21.99 -18.87
N TYR A 276 14.69 21.71 -19.18
CA TYR A 276 15.68 22.72 -19.48
C TYR A 276 15.39 23.37 -20.84
N GLY A 277 15.58 24.67 -20.94
CA GLY A 277 15.55 25.42 -22.19
C GLY A 277 16.55 26.54 -22.15
N SER A 278 17.23 26.80 -23.28
CA SER A 278 18.32 27.79 -23.34
C SER A 278 17.96 29.17 -22.79
N PRO A 279 16.75 29.75 -22.99
CA PRO A 279 16.44 31.03 -22.37
C PRO A 279 15.88 30.90 -20.95
N ARG A 280 15.26 29.76 -20.59
CA ARG A 280 14.64 29.56 -19.27
C ARG A 280 14.33 28.12 -19.01
N MET A 281 14.09 27.75 -17.72
CA MET A 281 13.46 26.50 -17.32
C MET A 281 11.96 26.53 -17.61
N TYR A 282 11.41 25.38 -17.98
CA TYR A 282 9.99 25.16 -18.19
C TYR A 282 9.46 24.18 -17.13
N LEU A 283 8.48 24.62 -16.37
CA LEU A 283 7.71 23.76 -15.49
C LEU A 283 6.61 23.11 -16.34
N LEU A 284 6.72 21.80 -16.61
CA LEU A 284 5.78 21.05 -17.44
C LEU A 284 4.60 20.55 -16.63
N SER A 285 4.84 20.22 -15.37
CA SER A 285 3.82 19.83 -14.40
C SER A 285 4.29 20.20 -13.00
N PHE A 286 3.37 20.61 -12.18
CA PHE A 286 3.52 20.81 -10.74
C PHE A 286 2.27 20.28 -10.04
N ASP A 287 2.48 19.57 -8.94
CA ASP A 287 1.41 19.03 -8.11
C ASP A 287 1.89 19.02 -6.66
N ARG A 288 1.27 19.84 -5.80
CA ARG A 288 1.52 19.85 -4.35
C ARG A 288 0.27 19.41 -3.63
N LYS A 289 0.41 18.42 -2.77
CA LYS A 289 -0.66 17.90 -1.91
C LYS A 289 -0.29 18.06 -0.46
N LEU A 290 -1.26 18.45 0.36
CA LEU A 290 -1.16 18.52 1.80
C LEU A 290 -2.11 17.50 2.41
N ASP A 291 -1.55 16.52 3.11
CA ASP A 291 -2.30 15.53 3.88
C ASP A 291 -2.14 15.81 5.37
N VAL A 292 -3.24 16.08 6.05
CA VAL A 292 -3.18 16.25 7.51
C VAL A 292 -2.73 14.94 8.14
N VAL A 293 -1.78 15.02 9.08
CA VAL A 293 -1.38 13.88 9.92
C VAL A 293 -2.31 13.84 11.12
N PRO A 294 -3.25 12.88 11.19
CA PRO A 294 -4.29 12.93 12.18
C PRO A 294 -3.79 12.65 13.60
N LYS A 295 -4.27 13.47 14.53
CA LYS A 295 -4.09 13.31 15.98
C LYS A 295 -5.41 13.62 16.71
N SER A 296 -5.43 13.52 18.03
CA SER A 296 -6.62 13.90 18.81
C SER A 296 -7.04 15.34 18.50
N GLY A 297 -8.31 15.53 18.11
CA GLY A 297 -8.87 16.82 17.75
C GLY A 297 -8.76 17.22 16.26
N THR A 298 -8.06 16.44 15.44
CA THR A 298 -7.97 16.70 13.97
C THR A 298 -9.32 16.48 13.28
N PHE A 299 -9.98 15.38 13.62
CA PHE A 299 -11.26 15.04 12.98
C PHE A 299 -12.41 15.86 13.54
N SER A 300 -13.32 16.25 12.67
CA SER A 300 -14.55 16.91 13.06
C SER A 300 -15.75 16.37 12.28
N VAL A 301 -16.94 16.46 12.86
CA VAL A 301 -18.19 16.06 12.23
C VAL A 301 -18.99 17.33 11.91
N ARG A 302 -19.42 17.46 10.65
CA ARG A 302 -20.25 18.55 10.16
C ARG A 302 -21.21 18.01 9.09
N ASP A 303 -22.47 18.38 9.16
CA ASP A 303 -23.51 18.06 8.14
C ASP A 303 -23.54 16.57 7.75
N SER A 304 -23.60 15.66 8.74
CA SER A 304 -23.55 14.20 8.55
C SER A 304 -22.28 13.67 7.87
N SER A 305 -21.21 14.44 7.90
CA SER A 305 -19.92 14.08 7.32
C SER A 305 -18.80 14.16 8.35
N LEU A 306 -17.91 13.17 8.33
CA LEU A 306 -16.63 13.21 9.03
C LEU A 306 -15.60 13.89 8.12
N LEU A 307 -15.08 15.04 8.56
CA LEU A 307 -13.98 15.73 7.89
C LEU A 307 -12.69 15.00 8.24
N ILE A 308 -11.96 14.52 7.24
CA ILE A 308 -10.77 13.68 7.43
C ILE A 308 -9.45 14.38 7.11
N GLY A 309 -9.51 15.59 6.55
CA GLY A 309 -8.34 16.43 6.32
C GLY A 309 -8.22 16.95 4.90
N ALA A 310 -7.17 17.69 4.69
CA ALA A 310 -6.87 18.34 3.42
C ALA A 310 -6.09 17.37 2.53
N SER A 311 -6.77 16.66 1.65
CA SER A 311 -6.15 15.80 0.62
C SER A 311 -6.92 15.93 -0.68
N ALA A 312 -6.17 15.93 -1.79
CA ALA A 312 -6.77 15.96 -3.13
C ALA A 312 -7.24 14.58 -3.58
N ASP A 313 -6.57 13.53 -3.15
CA ASP A 313 -6.87 12.16 -3.58
C ASP A 313 -7.97 11.55 -2.72
N ALA A 314 -8.77 10.67 -3.34
CA ALA A 314 -9.70 9.86 -2.59
C ALA A 314 -8.91 8.86 -1.72
N PRO A 315 -9.08 8.88 -0.39
CA PRO A 315 -8.43 7.90 0.47
C PRO A 315 -8.94 6.50 0.15
N VAL A 316 -8.10 5.49 0.41
CA VAL A 316 -8.57 4.10 0.47
C VAL A 316 -9.58 4.01 1.60
N MET A 317 -10.81 3.60 1.28
CA MET A 317 -11.91 3.54 2.23
C MET A 317 -12.72 2.27 2.02
N MET A 318 -13.22 1.71 3.12
CA MET A 318 -14.19 0.63 3.12
C MET A 318 -15.18 0.84 4.25
N ALA A 319 -16.48 0.66 3.97
CA ALA A 319 -17.53 0.69 4.99
C ALA A 319 -18.09 -0.73 5.21
N ASN A 320 -18.65 -0.96 6.41
CA ASN A 320 -19.41 -2.19 6.65
C ASN A 320 -20.78 -2.15 5.95
N GLU A 321 -21.43 -3.31 5.79
CA GLU A 321 -22.72 -3.43 5.10
C GLU A 321 -23.81 -2.53 5.68
N SER A 322 -23.76 -2.22 6.96
CA SER A 322 -24.75 -1.36 7.61
C SER A 322 -24.49 0.13 7.46
N GLY A 323 -23.34 0.54 6.92
CA GLY A 323 -22.93 1.94 6.84
C GLY A 323 -22.74 2.63 8.19
N SER A 324 -22.55 1.86 9.27
CA SER A 324 -22.37 2.40 10.63
C SER A 324 -20.88 2.53 11.02
N VAL A 325 -19.99 1.88 10.30
CA VAL A 325 -18.55 1.94 10.51
C VAL A 325 -17.85 2.08 9.16
N ALA A 326 -16.88 2.97 9.06
CA ALA A 326 -15.99 3.08 7.93
C ALA A 326 -14.54 3.12 8.37
N ALA A 327 -13.68 2.39 7.66
CA ALA A 327 -12.24 2.45 7.79
C ALA A 327 -11.65 3.22 6.60
N PHE A 328 -10.60 4.01 6.83
CA PHE A 328 -9.96 4.81 5.80
C PHE A 328 -8.47 5.03 6.09
N VAL A 329 -7.71 5.25 5.03
CA VAL A 329 -6.26 5.50 5.11
C VAL A 329 -6.00 6.99 4.92
N GLN A 330 -5.25 7.59 5.85
CA GLN A 330 -4.84 8.99 5.81
C GLN A 330 -3.38 9.11 6.27
N ALA A 331 -2.55 9.82 5.50
CA ALA A 331 -1.12 10.04 5.79
C ALA A 331 -0.37 8.74 6.17
N GLY A 332 -0.61 7.64 5.41
CA GLY A 332 0.02 6.34 5.66
C GLY A 332 -0.45 5.59 6.90
N ALA A 333 -1.55 6.02 7.53
CA ALA A 333 -2.12 5.36 8.71
C ALA A 333 -3.58 4.94 8.46
N LEU A 334 -4.03 3.89 9.17
CA LEU A 334 -5.38 3.35 9.10
C LEU A 334 -6.22 3.82 10.27
N TYR A 335 -7.37 4.38 9.96
CA TYR A 335 -8.37 4.85 10.93
C TYR A 335 -9.70 4.15 10.74
N GLU A 336 -10.46 4.04 11.83
CA GLU A 336 -11.85 3.59 11.85
C GLU A 336 -12.73 4.69 12.44
N TYR A 337 -13.85 5.01 11.81
CA TYR A 337 -14.90 5.83 12.40
C TYR A 337 -16.17 5.00 12.65
N ASN A 338 -16.62 4.99 13.89
CA ASN A 338 -17.85 4.34 14.32
C ASN A 338 -18.92 5.42 14.63
N VAL A 339 -19.95 5.48 13.77
CA VAL A 339 -21.04 6.45 13.86
C VAL A 339 -21.78 6.34 15.20
N ASN A 340 -22.10 5.10 15.63
CA ASN A 340 -22.89 4.86 16.84
C ASN A 340 -22.18 5.32 18.12
N GLN A 341 -20.85 5.31 18.14
CA GLN A 341 -20.03 5.72 19.26
C GLN A 341 -19.53 7.17 19.14
N ASN A 342 -19.72 7.78 17.97
CA ASN A 342 -19.08 9.03 17.56
C ASN A 342 -17.59 9.03 17.92
N LYS A 343 -16.87 8.03 17.38
CA LYS A 343 -15.50 7.74 17.78
C LYS A 343 -14.64 7.42 16.57
N VAL A 344 -13.47 8.08 16.48
CA VAL A 344 -12.37 7.71 15.59
C VAL A 344 -11.34 6.90 16.36
N THR A 345 -10.90 5.81 15.78
CA THR A 345 -9.80 4.99 16.30
C THR A 345 -8.66 4.96 15.29
N SER A 346 -7.43 5.31 15.74
CA SER A 346 -6.22 5.01 15.00
C SER A 346 -5.93 3.51 15.15
N VAL A 347 -6.19 2.74 14.10
CA VAL A 347 -6.06 1.27 14.11
C VAL A 347 -4.62 0.85 13.90
N PHE A 348 -3.93 1.50 12.94
CA PHE A 348 -2.53 1.24 12.63
C PHE A 348 -1.85 2.54 12.18
N SER A 349 -0.65 2.79 12.69
CA SER A 349 0.21 3.88 12.23
C SER A 349 1.66 3.57 12.58
N PHE A 350 2.57 3.86 11.67
CA PHE A 350 4.00 3.95 11.99
C PHE A 350 4.32 5.25 12.76
N PHE A 351 3.56 6.30 12.46
CA PHE A 351 3.68 7.57 13.16
C PHE A 351 3.04 7.47 14.54
N LYS A 352 3.75 7.93 15.52
CA LYS A 352 3.32 8.14 16.90
C LYS A 352 3.66 9.57 17.23
N ASP A 353 3.01 10.23 18.15
CA ASP A 353 3.27 11.60 18.62
C ASP A 353 4.78 11.98 18.77
N SER A 354 5.63 11.39 17.93
CA SER A 354 7.07 11.61 17.86
C SER A 354 7.36 12.52 16.67
N ASP A 355 8.22 13.50 16.89
CA ASP A 355 8.74 14.40 15.85
C ASP A 355 9.73 13.71 14.90
N ASP A 356 9.71 12.38 14.80
CA ASP A 356 10.64 11.63 13.94
C ASP A 356 10.06 11.46 12.53
N PRO A 357 10.56 12.22 11.54
CA PRO A 357 10.02 12.19 10.17
C PRO A 357 10.19 10.84 9.48
N ARG A 358 11.08 9.94 9.96
CA ARG A 358 11.26 8.59 9.41
C ARG A 358 9.97 7.77 9.49
N CYS A 359 9.11 8.03 10.48
CA CYS A 359 7.82 7.37 10.62
C CYS A 359 6.83 7.73 9.50
N LEU A 360 6.99 8.90 8.89
CA LEU A 360 6.12 9.43 7.83
C LEU A 360 6.66 9.14 6.42
N ALA A 361 7.76 8.39 6.28
CA ALA A 361 8.26 8.01 4.98
C ALA A 361 7.17 7.31 4.16
N PRO A 362 6.87 7.76 2.92
CA PRO A 362 5.71 7.31 2.14
C PRO A 362 5.96 5.99 1.39
N ASP A 363 6.93 5.18 1.85
CA ASP A 363 7.39 3.97 1.14
C ASP A 363 6.58 2.71 1.49
N HIS A 364 5.39 2.90 2.06
CA HIS A 364 4.42 1.83 2.34
C HIS A 364 3.00 2.24 1.95
N ASP A 365 2.13 1.24 1.83
CA ASP A 365 0.72 1.43 1.55
C ASP A 365 -0.13 0.47 2.41
N ILE A 366 -1.41 0.79 2.60
CA ILE A 366 -2.34 -0.01 3.41
C ILE A 366 -3.55 -0.37 2.56
N ARG A 367 -3.94 -1.65 2.59
CA ARG A 367 -5.15 -2.12 1.95
C ARG A 367 -6.09 -2.78 2.95
N ILE A 368 -7.31 -2.30 3.01
CA ILE A 368 -8.40 -2.88 3.80
C ILE A 368 -8.97 -4.04 2.99
N LEU A 369 -9.09 -5.23 3.60
CA LEU A 369 -9.56 -6.44 2.95
C LEU A 369 -11.04 -6.70 3.21
N ASN A 370 -11.47 -6.46 4.43
CA ASN A 370 -12.87 -6.53 4.84
C ASN A 370 -13.10 -5.73 6.14
N ILE A 371 -14.37 -5.45 6.42
CA ILE A 371 -14.82 -4.88 7.69
C ILE A 371 -16.16 -5.52 8.04
N ASP A 372 -16.29 -6.05 9.24
CA ASP A 372 -17.50 -6.72 9.71
C ASP A 372 -18.52 -5.74 10.35
N ALA A 373 -19.66 -6.27 10.77
CA ALA A 373 -20.72 -5.48 11.39
C ALA A 373 -20.29 -4.81 12.71
N SER A 374 -19.27 -5.32 13.39
CA SER A 374 -18.74 -4.78 14.65
C SER A 374 -17.68 -3.69 14.44
N GLY A 375 -17.13 -3.58 13.23
CA GLY A 375 -15.97 -2.76 12.90
C GLY A 375 -14.63 -3.52 12.97
N SER A 376 -14.64 -4.81 13.33
CA SER A 376 -13.44 -5.63 13.22
C SER A 376 -13.07 -5.79 11.74
N MET A 377 -11.77 -5.72 11.44
CA MET A 377 -11.32 -5.68 10.05
C MET A 377 -10.03 -6.45 9.82
N ASP A 378 -9.86 -6.94 8.59
CA ASP A 378 -8.61 -7.47 8.11
C ASP A 378 -7.96 -6.46 7.16
N PHE A 379 -6.67 -6.26 7.30
CA PHE A 379 -5.92 -5.34 6.44
C PHE A 379 -4.48 -5.82 6.25
N VAL A 380 -3.83 -5.29 5.24
CA VAL A 380 -2.40 -5.50 4.99
C VAL A 380 -1.68 -4.17 4.90
N VAL A 381 -0.45 -4.15 5.43
CA VAL A 381 0.53 -3.08 5.23
C VAL A 381 1.62 -3.64 4.34
N TYR A 382 1.93 -3.00 3.23
CA TYR A 382 2.93 -3.51 2.30
C TYR A 382 3.86 -2.41 1.79
N GLY A 383 5.09 -2.80 1.49
CA GLY A 383 6.18 -1.88 1.18
C GLY A 383 7.27 -1.90 2.24
N TYR A 384 7.91 -0.78 2.47
CA TYR A 384 8.95 -0.61 3.47
C TYR A 384 8.35 -0.43 4.87
N MET A 385 8.86 -1.16 5.84
CA MET A 385 8.43 -1.05 7.24
C MET A 385 9.26 0.01 7.96
N ASN A 386 8.67 1.18 8.20
CA ASN A 386 9.35 2.36 8.74
C ASN A 386 9.88 2.15 10.17
N CYS A 387 9.20 1.32 10.95
CA CYS A 387 9.57 1.02 12.34
C CYS A 387 8.92 -0.31 12.79
N GLY A 388 9.09 -0.66 14.04
CA GLY A 388 8.52 -1.87 14.62
C GLY A 388 9.39 -3.11 14.45
N SER A 389 8.79 -4.30 14.57
CA SER A 389 9.49 -5.59 14.53
C SER A 389 10.11 -5.90 13.17
N HIS A 390 9.58 -5.31 12.11
CA HIS A 390 10.03 -5.51 10.73
C HIS A 390 10.76 -4.30 10.15
N GLU A 391 11.17 -3.35 11.01
CA GLU A 391 11.87 -2.14 10.57
C GLU A 391 13.02 -2.46 9.60
N GLY A 392 13.07 -1.71 8.51
CA GLY A 392 14.09 -1.86 7.46
C GLY A 392 13.89 -3.08 6.56
N ARG A 393 12.71 -3.68 6.55
CA ARG A 393 12.35 -4.72 5.59
C ARG A 393 11.29 -4.20 4.64
N SER A 394 11.30 -4.70 3.42
CA SER A 394 10.17 -4.60 2.51
C SER A 394 9.37 -5.90 2.55
N GLY A 395 8.05 -5.81 2.52
CA GLY A 395 7.22 -7.00 2.56
C GLY A 395 5.74 -6.68 2.65
N ILE A 396 4.99 -7.70 3.06
CA ILE A 396 3.55 -7.66 3.22
C ILE A 396 3.23 -8.14 4.62
N ASP A 397 2.71 -7.25 5.44
CA ASP A 397 2.35 -7.50 6.83
C ASP A 397 0.84 -7.63 6.95
N ILE A 398 0.37 -8.75 7.48
CA ILE A 398 -1.05 -9.15 7.49
C ILE A 398 -1.57 -8.97 8.91
N TYR A 399 -2.64 -8.18 9.07
CA TYR A 399 -3.24 -7.86 10.35
C TYR A 399 -4.71 -8.23 10.42
N HIS A 400 -5.12 -8.60 11.62
CA HIS A 400 -6.52 -8.64 12.05
C HIS A 400 -6.74 -7.65 13.19
N TYR A 401 -7.67 -6.70 13.01
CA TYR A 401 -8.10 -5.77 14.05
C TYR A 401 -9.40 -6.24 14.69
N ASP A 402 -9.41 -6.42 15.99
CA ASP A 402 -10.60 -6.69 16.80
C ASP A 402 -11.08 -5.38 17.45
N SER A 403 -12.22 -4.88 16.99
CA SER A 403 -12.81 -3.63 17.46
C SER A 403 -13.25 -3.68 18.92
N SER A 404 -13.56 -4.88 19.45
CA SER A 404 -14.02 -5.07 20.82
C SER A 404 -12.89 -4.91 21.85
N SER A 405 -11.71 -5.41 21.53
CA SER A 405 -10.50 -5.28 22.33
C SER A 405 -9.68 -4.04 21.97
N ASN A 406 -9.99 -3.40 20.83
CA ASN A 406 -9.24 -2.30 20.25
C ASN A 406 -7.77 -2.66 19.97
N VAL A 407 -7.51 -3.84 19.42
CA VAL A 407 -6.17 -4.37 19.19
C VAL A 407 -6.04 -4.90 17.75
N ALA A 408 -5.02 -4.45 17.04
CA ALA A 408 -4.58 -5.05 15.79
C ALA A 408 -3.49 -6.11 16.06
N THR A 409 -3.73 -7.34 15.60
CA THR A 409 -2.82 -8.47 15.79
C THR A 409 -2.16 -8.79 14.46
N GLU A 410 -0.83 -8.80 14.43
CA GLU A 410 -0.05 -9.30 13.30
C GLU A 410 -0.28 -10.80 13.14
N GLU A 411 -0.75 -11.21 11.98
CA GLU A 411 -0.97 -12.62 11.66
C GLU A 411 0.19 -13.22 10.86
N GLY A 412 1.05 -12.40 10.26
CA GLY A 412 2.27 -12.85 9.63
C GLY A 412 2.83 -11.87 8.61
N PHE A 413 4.15 -11.91 8.47
CA PHE A 413 4.91 -11.06 7.58
C PHE A 413 5.51 -11.88 6.42
N ILE A 414 5.22 -11.48 5.19
CA ILE A 414 5.81 -12.03 3.97
C ILE A 414 6.95 -11.09 3.55
N ASN A 415 8.19 -11.56 3.69
CA ASN A 415 9.35 -10.77 3.29
C ASN A 415 9.44 -10.65 1.76
N SER A 416 9.71 -9.46 1.24
CA SER A 416 9.95 -9.18 -0.16
C SER A 416 11.36 -8.64 -0.37
N LYS A 417 11.92 -8.89 -1.56
CA LYS A 417 13.15 -8.23 -2.03
C LYS A 417 12.87 -7.04 -2.96
N ASN A 418 11.61 -6.69 -3.14
CA ASN A 418 11.18 -5.66 -4.06
C ASN A 418 10.62 -4.43 -3.32
N PRO A 419 10.76 -3.21 -3.88
CA PRO A 419 10.22 -1.99 -3.30
C PRO A 419 8.69 -1.90 -3.39
N LEU A 420 8.12 -0.83 -2.79
CA LEU A 420 6.69 -0.55 -2.82
C LEU A 420 6.14 -0.48 -4.24
N SER A 421 6.82 0.22 -5.16
CA SER A 421 6.38 0.37 -6.56
C SER A 421 6.12 -0.98 -7.23
N TYR A 422 7.04 -1.92 -7.06
CA TYR A 422 6.88 -3.28 -7.57
C TYR A 422 5.70 -4.03 -6.91
N LEU A 423 5.54 -3.88 -5.59
CA LEU A 423 4.45 -4.53 -4.87
C LEU A 423 3.08 -3.95 -5.28
N GLN A 424 2.98 -2.65 -5.51
CA GLN A 424 1.76 -2.02 -6.00
C GLN A 424 1.32 -2.58 -7.36
N GLU A 425 2.26 -2.82 -8.27
CA GLU A 425 1.97 -3.36 -9.60
C GLU A 425 1.65 -4.86 -9.59
N ASN A 426 2.28 -5.64 -8.71
CA ASN A 426 2.28 -7.10 -8.81
C ASN A 426 1.51 -7.82 -7.71
N PHE A 427 1.04 -7.12 -6.68
CA PHE A 427 0.43 -7.74 -5.50
C PHE A 427 -1.05 -7.39 -5.33
N SER A 428 -1.52 -6.25 -5.82
CA SER A 428 -2.80 -5.65 -5.41
C SER A 428 -4.05 -6.24 -6.05
N GLU A 429 -3.95 -7.11 -7.07
CA GLU A 429 -5.12 -7.54 -7.85
C GLU A 429 -6.03 -8.54 -7.12
N LEU A 430 -5.48 -9.37 -6.24
CA LEU A 430 -6.24 -10.30 -5.42
C LEU A 430 -5.63 -10.43 -4.04
N LEU A 431 -6.37 -9.97 -3.04
CA LEU A 431 -6.05 -10.10 -1.62
C LEU A 431 -7.32 -10.51 -0.87
N TYR A 432 -7.36 -11.72 -0.35
CA TYR A 432 -8.54 -12.23 0.32
C TYR A 432 -8.15 -13.05 1.56
N ARG A 433 -8.73 -12.72 2.71
CA ARG A 433 -8.59 -13.49 3.96
C ARG A 433 -9.91 -14.17 4.30
N THR A 434 -9.85 -15.47 4.57
CA THR A 434 -11.02 -16.21 5.05
C THR A 434 -11.17 -16.08 6.56
N SER A 435 -12.40 -16.22 7.07
CA SER A 435 -12.65 -16.30 8.52
C SER A 435 -11.89 -17.44 9.22
N GLY A 436 -11.50 -18.47 8.46
CA GLY A 436 -10.68 -19.59 8.96
C GLY A 436 -9.18 -19.33 9.00
N GLY A 437 -8.72 -18.09 8.77
CA GLY A 437 -7.31 -17.73 8.84
C GLY A 437 -6.48 -18.20 7.64
N ARG A 438 -7.10 -18.37 6.47
CA ARG A 438 -6.38 -18.61 5.22
C ARG A 438 -6.34 -17.33 4.40
N PHE A 439 -5.14 -16.91 4.02
CA PHE A 439 -4.88 -15.73 3.20
C PHE A 439 -4.55 -16.13 1.77
N TYR A 440 -5.16 -15.46 0.81
CA TYR A 440 -4.90 -15.64 -0.61
C TYR A 440 -4.37 -14.35 -1.19
N CYS A 441 -3.33 -14.44 -2.01
CA CYS A 441 -2.80 -13.30 -2.77
C CYS A 441 -2.32 -13.74 -4.15
N LEU A 442 -2.44 -12.82 -5.10
CA LEU A 442 -1.81 -12.97 -6.40
C LEU A 442 -0.43 -12.27 -6.33
N LEU A 443 0.63 -13.06 -6.52
CA LEU A 443 2.00 -12.54 -6.48
C LEU A 443 2.82 -13.19 -7.59
N ASN A 444 3.47 -12.38 -8.40
CA ASN A 444 4.25 -12.82 -9.56
C ASN A 444 3.48 -13.81 -10.44
N ARG A 445 2.23 -13.48 -10.78
CA ARG A 445 1.32 -14.30 -11.60
C ARG A 445 0.96 -15.67 -10.99
N ASN A 446 1.21 -15.88 -9.70
CA ASN A 446 0.80 -17.09 -9.00
C ASN A 446 -0.25 -16.74 -7.94
N LEU A 447 -1.36 -17.48 -7.95
CA LEU A 447 -2.29 -17.43 -6.84
C LEU A 447 -1.76 -18.31 -5.71
N LEU A 448 -1.41 -17.68 -4.61
CA LEU A 448 -0.92 -18.32 -3.39
C LEU A 448 -2.05 -18.47 -2.39
N GLY A 449 -2.04 -19.57 -1.63
CA GLY A 449 -2.87 -19.75 -0.46
C GLY A 449 -1.99 -20.01 0.75
N ILE A 450 -2.10 -19.18 1.78
CA ILE A 450 -1.26 -19.21 2.97
C ILE A 450 -2.14 -19.51 4.18
N ASP A 451 -1.79 -20.53 4.92
CA ASP A 451 -2.40 -20.83 6.21
C ASP A 451 -1.70 -19.97 7.29
N LEU A 452 -2.41 -18.99 7.85
CA LEU A 452 -1.83 -18.00 8.76
C LEU A 452 -1.46 -18.60 10.12
N ALA A 453 -2.06 -19.70 10.54
CA ALA A 453 -1.71 -20.38 11.79
C ALA A 453 -0.42 -21.20 11.64
N THR A 454 -0.30 -21.98 10.56
CA THR A 454 0.84 -22.88 10.33
C THR A 454 1.94 -22.26 9.49
N LYS A 455 1.70 -21.10 8.87
CA LYS A 455 2.58 -20.40 7.92
C LYS A 455 2.91 -21.19 6.66
N LYS A 456 2.17 -22.24 6.37
CA LYS A 456 2.33 -23.04 5.16
C LYS A 456 1.73 -22.36 3.95
N THR A 457 2.46 -22.38 2.84
CA THR A 457 2.04 -21.79 1.58
C THR A 457 1.82 -22.86 0.51
N ASP A 458 0.72 -22.74 -0.21
CA ASP A 458 0.40 -23.57 -1.38
C ASP A 458 0.29 -22.68 -2.62
N ILE A 459 0.80 -23.15 -3.76
CA ILE A 459 0.50 -22.51 -5.06
C ILE A 459 -0.80 -23.11 -5.58
N ILE A 460 -1.83 -22.29 -5.66
CA ILE A 460 -3.16 -22.68 -6.14
C ILE A 460 -3.23 -22.68 -7.66
N LEU A 461 -2.73 -21.60 -8.28
CA LEU A 461 -2.65 -21.42 -9.74
C LEU A 461 -1.28 -20.84 -10.09
N LYS A 462 -0.73 -21.25 -11.24
CA LYS A 462 0.61 -20.85 -11.70
C LYS A 462 0.52 -20.08 -13.01
N ASN A 463 1.41 -19.10 -13.16
CA ASN A 463 1.68 -18.40 -14.42
C ASN A 463 0.43 -17.80 -15.07
N LEU A 464 -0.50 -17.27 -14.27
CA LEU A 464 -1.69 -16.58 -14.78
C LEU A 464 -1.29 -15.37 -15.62
N GLN A 465 -1.91 -15.22 -16.79
CA GLN A 465 -1.80 -14.03 -17.62
C GLN A 465 -3.03 -13.15 -17.34
N ASP A 466 -2.90 -11.84 -17.43
CA ASP A 466 -3.97 -10.87 -17.08
C ASP A 466 -5.28 -11.10 -17.87
N SER A 467 -5.19 -11.64 -19.09
CA SER A 467 -6.36 -11.98 -19.91
C SER A 467 -6.99 -13.35 -19.63
N GLN A 468 -6.40 -14.15 -18.72
CA GLN A 468 -6.87 -15.50 -18.41
C GLN A 468 -7.85 -15.55 -17.24
N TYR A 469 -7.88 -14.53 -16.38
CA TYR A 469 -8.68 -14.54 -15.17
C TYR A 469 -9.40 -13.21 -14.94
N CYS A 470 -10.38 -13.26 -14.06
CA CYS A 470 -10.99 -12.09 -13.43
C CYS A 470 -11.38 -12.42 -11.98
N VAL A 471 -11.52 -11.38 -11.18
CA VAL A 471 -11.76 -11.46 -9.74
C VAL A 471 -13.03 -10.68 -9.40
N SER A 472 -13.83 -11.15 -8.44
CA SER A 472 -15.02 -10.43 -7.95
C SER A 472 -14.63 -9.21 -7.11
N ASP A 473 -15.54 -8.27 -6.93
CA ASP A 473 -15.31 -7.02 -6.20
C ASP A 473 -14.86 -7.27 -4.75
N SER A 474 -15.44 -8.28 -4.07
CA SER A 474 -15.00 -8.73 -2.75
C SER A 474 -13.70 -9.55 -2.75
N MET A 475 -13.12 -9.85 -3.93
CA MET A 475 -11.98 -10.76 -4.13
C MET A 475 -12.24 -12.21 -3.68
N ARG A 476 -13.47 -12.55 -3.33
CA ARG A 476 -13.85 -13.90 -2.90
C ARG A 476 -13.81 -14.92 -4.04
N TYR A 477 -14.19 -14.52 -5.24
CA TYR A 477 -14.23 -15.40 -6.40
C TYR A 477 -13.14 -15.04 -7.40
N ILE A 478 -12.45 -16.06 -7.90
CA ILE A 478 -11.59 -15.95 -9.08
C ILE A 478 -12.10 -16.89 -10.16
N ALA A 479 -12.29 -16.38 -11.37
CA ALA A 479 -12.63 -17.16 -12.56
C ALA A 479 -11.46 -17.15 -13.53
N TRP A 480 -11.14 -18.32 -14.12
CA TRP A 480 -10.00 -18.42 -15.04
C TRP A 480 -10.19 -19.50 -16.11
N THR A 481 -9.49 -19.34 -17.21
CA THR A 481 -9.31 -20.31 -18.30
C THR A 481 -7.88 -20.83 -18.35
N SER A 482 -7.61 -21.95 -19.01
CA SER A 482 -6.26 -22.51 -19.10
C SER A 482 -5.35 -21.73 -20.06
N THR A 483 -5.94 -20.93 -20.96
CA THR A 483 -5.24 -20.09 -21.94
C THR A 483 -5.90 -18.71 -22.01
N SER A 484 -5.21 -17.73 -22.61
CA SER A 484 -5.77 -16.40 -22.87
C SER A 484 -6.80 -16.40 -24.01
N ALA A 485 -6.83 -17.45 -24.83
CA ALA A 485 -7.84 -17.66 -25.86
C ALA A 485 -9.12 -18.27 -25.26
N PRO A 486 -10.27 -18.20 -25.96
CA PRO A 486 -11.47 -18.93 -25.55
C PRO A 486 -11.21 -20.42 -25.35
N ASP A 487 -11.68 -20.99 -24.23
CA ASP A 487 -11.39 -22.36 -23.81
C ASP A 487 -12.67 -23.22 -23.74
N THR A 488 -12.50 -24.52 -23.63
CA THR A 488 -13.62 -25.45 -23.44
C THR A 488 -14.24 -25.35 -22.06
N VAL A 489 -13.46 -24.95 -21.07
CA VAL A 489 -13.85 -24.90 -19.66
C VAL A 489 -13.38 -23.59 -19.03
N LEU A 490 -14.31 -22.88 -18.44
CA LEU A 490 -14.05 -21.78 -17.51
C LEU A 490 -14.23 -22.31 -16.08
N LYS A 491 -13.21 -22.13 -15.26
CA LYS A 491 -13.22 -22.55 -13.86
C LYS A 491 -13.45 -21.34 -12.96
N VAL A 492 -14.20 -21.57 -11.88
CA VAL A 492 -14.47 -20.54 -10.85
C VAL A 492 -14.18 -21.14 -9.48
N ARG A 493 -13.32 -20.49 -8.71
CA ARG A 493 -13.02 -20.87 -7.34
C ARG A 493 -13.64 -19.87 -6.37
N ASP A 494 -14.38 -20.38 -5.42
CA ASP A 494 -14.79 -19.66 -4.22
C ASP A 494 -13.65 -19.80 -3.18
N LEU A 495 -12.94 -18.74 -2.90
CA LEU A 495 -11.80 -18.74 -1.98
C LEU A 495 -12.21 -18.96 -0.53
N SER A 496 -13.46 -18.59 -0.15
CA SER A 496 -13.96 -18.82 1.21
C SER A 496 -14.18 -20.30 1.52
N SER A 497 -14.68 -21.08 0.55
CA SER A 497 -14.97 -22.50 0.70
C SER A 497 -13.98 -23.41 -0.01
N SER A 498 -13.02 -22.86 -0.75
CA SER A 498 -12.07 -23.55 -1.63
C SER A 498 -12.73 -24.40 -2.73
N LYS A 499 -14.05 -24.27 -2.96
CA LYS A 499 -14.77 -25.05 -3.99
C LYS A 499 -14.47 -24.50 -5.39
N VAL A 500 -14.22 -25.41 -6.32
CA VAL A 500 -14.06 -25.11 -7.75
C VAL A 500 -15.29 -25.58 -8.51
N ARG A 501 -15.80 -24.75 -9.41
CA ARG A 501 -16.90 -25.04 -10.32
C ARG A 501 -16.43 -24.88 -11.76
N GLU A 502 -17.05 -25.61 -12.67
CA GLU A 502 -16.74 -25.56 -14.09
C GLU A 502 -17.97 -25.09 -14.88
N ILE A 503 -17.71 -24.20 -15.83
CA ILE A 503 -18.68 -23.73 -16.82
C ILE A 503 -18.18 -24.21 -18.17
N LYS A 504 -19.05 -24.88 -18.92
CA LYS A 504 -18.77 -25.40 -20.27
C LYS A 504 -19.79 -24.86 -21.25
N ALA A 505 -19.34 -24.46 -22.42
CA ALA A 505 -20.25 -24.17 -23.53
C ALA A 505 -20.82 -25.48 -24.09
N GLY A 506 -21.98 -25.40 -24.73
CA GLY A 506 -22.56 -26.54 -25.45
C GLY A 506 -21.88 -26.81 -26.78
N GLY A 507 -21.75 -28.09 -27.15
CA GLY A 507 -21.17 -28.50 -28.44
C GLY A 507 -19.69 -28.15 -28.60
N SER A 508 -19.34 -27.54 -29.74
CA SER A 508 -17.97 -27.12 -30.07
C SER A 508 -17.63 -25.70 -29.68
N ASP A 509 -18.57 -24.98 -29.05
CA ASP A 509 -18.37 -23.61 -28.60
C ASP A 509 -17.33 -23.52 -27.48
N LYS A 510 -16.77 -22.33 -27.29
CA LYS A 510 -15.78 -22.03 -26.27
C LYS A 510 -16.32 -20.96 -25.31
N VAL A 511 -15.75 -20.92 -24.11
CA VAL A 511 -16.05 -19.91 -23.07
C VAL A 511 -14.85 -19.00 -22.85
N LYS A 512 -15.13 -17.76 -22.44
CA LYS A 512 -14.12 -16.75 -22.10
C LYS A 512 -14.54 -16.04 -20.81
N ALA A 513 -13.66 -15.96 -19.82
CA ALA A 513 -13.83 -15.09 -18.67
C ALA A 513 -13.78 -13.63 -19.12
N LEU A 514 -14.64 -12.76 -18.59
CA LEU A 514 -14.69 -11.36 -18.96
C LEU A 514 -14.45 -10.46 -17.74
N CYS A 515 -15.36 -10.49 -16.79
CA CYS A 515 -15.29 -9.68 -15.56
C CYS A 515 -16.27 -10.24 -14.53
N PHE A 516 -16.28 -9.61 -13.38
CA PHE A 516 -17.40 -9.72 -12.45
C PHE A 516 -18.24 -8.43 -12.47
N MET A 517 -19.48 -8.54 -12.05
CA MET A 517 -20.42 -7.48 -11.82
C MET A 517 -20.87 -7.68 -10.36
N GLY A 518 -20.19 -7.00 -9.44
CA GLY A 518 -20.20 -7.35 -8.02
C GLY A 518 -19.68 -8.77 -7.81
N GLU A 519 -20.53 -9.65 -7.26
CA GLU A 519 -20.21 -11.07 -7.04
C GLU A 519 -20.69 -11.99 -8.19
N ASN A 520 -21.26 -11.44 -9.25
CA ASN A 520 -21.80 -12.20 -10.37
C ASN A 520 -20.80 -12.29 -11.50
N LEU A 521 -20.43 -13.51 -11.90
CA LEU A 521 -19.50 -13.74 -13.01
C LEU A 521 -20.16 -13.45 -14.35
N VAL A 522 -19.47 -12.68 -15.16
CA VAL A 522 -19.79 -12.41 -16.57
C VAL A 522 -18.85 -13.17 -17.47
N TYR A 523 -19.40 -14.04 -18.32
CA TYR A 523 -18.59 -14.77 -19.28
C TYR A 523 -19.20 -14.74 -20.69
N GLY A 524 -18.35 -14.84 -21.69
CA GLY A 524 -18.74 -14.89 -23.10
C GLY A 524 -18.72 -16.31 -23.64
N THR A 525 -19.62 -16.61 -24.60
CA THR A 525 -19.58 -17.82 -25.41
C THR A 525 -19.17 -17.46 -26.83
N VAL A 526 -18.10 -18.08 -27.34
CA VAL A 526 -17.55 -17.90 -28.68
C VAL A 526 -17.92 -19.13 -29.50
N ALA A 527 -18.55 -18.92 -30.65
CA ALA A 527 -18.88 -20.03 -31.57
C ALA A 527 -17.60 -20.60 -32.20
N ALA A 528 -17.61 -21.88 -32.57
CA ALA A 528 -16.46 -22.51 -33.22
C ALA A 528 -16.04 -21.80 -34.53
N SER A 529 -16.99 -21.17 -35.22
CA SER A 529 -16.74 -20.35 -36.42
C SER A 529 -16.05 -19.02 -36.17
N ASP A 530 -16.07 -18.52 -34.93
CA ASP A 530 -15.62 -17.17 -34.58
C ASP A 530 -14.36 -17.18 -33.71
N LEU A 531 -13.68 -18.32 -33.59
CA LEU A 531 -12.50 -18.48 -32.73
C LEU A 531 -11.33 -17.58 -33.17
N ASP A 532 -11.14 -17.36 -34.46
CA ASP A 532 -10.06 -16.51 -34.98
C ASP A 532 -10.23 -15.04 -34.61
N THR A 533 -11.47 -14.56 -34.53
CA THR A 533 -11.79 -13.19 -34.11
C THR A 533 -11.93 -13.05 -32.61
N GLY A 534 -12.25 -14.14 -31.91
CA GLY A 534 -12.61 -14.16 -30.50
C GLY A 534 -13.92 -13.43 -30.19
N TYR A 535 -14.75 -13.13 -31.21
CA TYR A 535 -16.04 -12.48 -31.01
C TYR A 535 -17.04 -13.44 -30.37
N MET A 536 -17.81 -12.94 -29.41
CA MET A 536 -18.73 -13.74 -28.63
C MET A 536 -20.13 -13.68 -29.24
N LYS A 537 -20.77 -14.84 -29.40
CA LYS A 537 -22.17 -14.94 -29.84
C LYS A 537 -23.15 -14.56 -28.72
N SER A 538 -22.77 -14.79 -27.47
CA SER A 538 -23.60 -14.47 -26.30
C SER A 538 -22.74 -14.11 -25.09
N LEU A 539 -23.35 -13.41 -24.15
CA LEU A 539 -22.82 -13.11 -22.81
C LEU A 539 -23.80 -13.67 -21.78
N SER A 540 -23.29 -14.33 -20.77
CA SER A 540 -24.09 -14.83 -19.64
C SER A 540 -23.59 -14.29 -18.32
N ILE A 541 -24.52 -14.00 -17.41
CA ILE A 541 -24.30 -13.56 -16.03
C ILE A 541 -24.70 -14.70 -15.10
N ILE A 542 -23.78 -15.12 -14.22
CA ILE A 542 -23.97 -16.22 -13.27
C ILE A 542 -23.81 -15.71 -11.85
N SER A 543 -24.77 -16.12 -11.01
CA SER A 543 -24.74 -15.93 -9.55
C SER A 543 -24.24 -17.18 -8.83
N PHE A 544 -23.60 -16.99 -7.67
CA PHE A 544 -23.12 -18.03 -6.76
C PHE A 544 -23.83 -18.03 -5.40
N GLN A 545 -25.05 -17.54 -5.32
CA GLN A 545 -25.81 -17.43 -4.08
C GLN A 545 -26.09 -18.81 -3.44
N ASN A 546 -26.02 -18.87 -2.10
CA ASN A 546 -26.28 -20.08 -1.29
C ASN A 546 -25.48 -21.31 -1.73
N GLY A 547 -24.27 -21.09 -2.25
CA GLY A 547 -23.41 -22.17 -2.71
C GLY A 547 -23.85 -22.86 -4.01
N LYS A 548 -24.92 -22.35 -4.66
CA LYS A 548 -25.43 -22.82 -5.95
C LYS A 548 -25.01 -21.87 -7.06
N MET A 549 -24.71 -22.44 -8.21
CA MET A 549 -24.43 -21.68 -9.44
C MET A 549 -25.70 -21.62 -10.27
N SER A 550 -26.16 -20.42 -10.60
CA SER A 550 -27.37 -20.21 -11.43
C SER A 550 -27.16 -19.10 -12.44
N THR A 551 -27.65 -19.29 -13.67
CA THR A 551 -27.63 -18.26 -14.69
C THR A 551 -28.71 -17.23 -14.39
N ILE A 552 -28.32 -15.97 -14.16
CA ILE A 552 -29.26 -14.87 -13.98
C ILE A 552 -29.84 -14.49 -15.34
N LYS A 553 -28.98 -14.27 -16.34
CA LYS A 553 -29.40 -13.86 -17.67
C LYS A 553 -28.37 -14.21 -18.74
N THR A 554 -28.86 -14.44 -19.97
CA THR A 554 -28.02 -14.57 -21.16
C THR A 554 -28.46 -13.53 -22.18
N TYR A 555 -27.50 -12.80 -22.72
CA TYR A 555 -27.68 -11.77 -23.72
C TYR A 555 -27.15 -12.26 -25.06
N GLN A 556 -28.05 -12.38 -26.03
CA GLN A 556 -27.73 -12.73 -27.41
C GLN A 556 -28.58 -11.88 -28.35
N LYS A 557 -28.02 -11.42 -29.46
CA LYS A 557 -28.74 -10.64 -30.48
C LYS A 557 -28.48 -11.24 -31.85
N LYS A 558 -29.55 -11.63 -32.55
CA LYS A 558 -29.46 -12.28 -33.86
C LYS A 558 -28.70 -11.40 -34.86
N GLY A 559 -27.70 -11.96 -35.52
CA GLY A 559 -26.89 -11.29 -36.54
C GLY A 559 -25.84 -10.32 -35.98
N LEU A 560 -25.67 -10.24 -34.66
CA LEU A 560 -24.65 -9.40 -34.04
C LEU A 560 -23.82 -10.22 -33.06
N LEU A 561 -22.51 -9.99 -33.10
CA LEU A 561 -21.52 -10.54 -32.16
C LEU A 561 -21.09 -9.47 -31.16
N ILE A 562 -20.49 -9.89 -30.05
CA ILE A 562 -19.93 -9.01 -29.03
C ILE A 562 -18.40 -9.03 -29.20
N SER A 563 -17.80 -7.88 -29.51
CA SER A 563 -16.36 -7.75 -29.69
C SER A 563 -15.62 -7.37 -28.41
N LYS A 564 -16.25 -6.59 -27.54
CA LYS A 564 -15.66 -6.13 -26.26
C LYS A 564 -16.75 -5.96 -25.21
N VAL A 565 -16.39 -6.29 -23.98
CA VAL A 565 -17.16 -5.99 -22.78
C VAL A 565 -16.28 -5.16 -21.87
N SER A 566 -16.80 -4.08 -21.33
CA SER A 566 -16.21 -3.31 -20.25
C SER A 566 -17.28 -3.10 -19.18
N GLY A 567 -16.92 -3.21 -17.93
CA GLY A 567 -17.88 -3.18 -16.85
C GLY A 567 -17.35 -2.54 -15.59
N SER A 568 -18.29 -2.17 -14.73
CA SER A 568 -18.11 -1.79 -13.34
C SER A 568 -19.02 -2.70 -12.48
N SER A 569 -18.98 -2.51 -11.15
CA SER A 569 -19.76 -3.31 -10.20
C SER A 569 -21.27 -3.37 -10.54
N ASN A 570 -21.81 -2.34 -11.19
CA ASN A 570 -23.24 -2.23 -11.49
C ASN A 570 -23.61 -2.01 -12.97
N ALA A 571 -22.63 -1.93 -13.88
CA ALA A 571 -22.88 -1.65 -15.28
C ALA A 571 -21.94 -2.38 -16.23
N LEU A 572 -22.47 -2.92 -17.34
CA LEU A 572 -21.70 -3.50 -18.43
C LEU A 572 -21.99 -2.76 -19.74
N LYS A 573 -20.93 -2.36 -20.43
CA LYS A 573 -21.00 -1.82 -21.79
C LYS A 573 -20.55 -2.86 -22.78
N LEU A 574 -21.43 -3.21 -23.74
CA LEU A 574 -21.17 -4.17 -24.79
C LEU A 574 -20.88 -3.45 -26.10
N SER A 575 -19.73 -3.69 -26.71
CA SER A 575 -19.46 -3.27 -28.07
C SER A 575 -19.86 -4.40 -29.02
N ARG A 576 -20.69 -4.10 -30.03
CA ARG A 576 -21.18 -5.08 -30.98
C ARG A 576 -20.60 -4.88 -32.36
N VAL A 577 -20.49 -5.98 -33.07
CA VAL A 577 -20.05 -6.03 -34.47
C VAL A 577 -20.98 -6.94 -35.27
N LYS A 578 -21.07 -6.70 -36.58
CA LYS A 578 -21.72 -7.63 -37.51
C LYS A 578 -20.79 -8.79 -37.83
N ALA A 579 -21.31 -9.81 -38.53
CA ALA A 579 -20.52 -10.96 -38.94
C ALA A 579 -19.33 -10.60 -39.86
N ASP A 580 -19.42 -9.48 -40.59
CA ASP A 580 -18.34 -8.94 -41.42
C ASP A 580 -17.29 -8.13 -40.63
N GLY A 581 -17.41 -8.04 -39.31
CA GLY A 581 -16.53 -7.27 -38.46
C GLY A 581 -16.85 -5.76 -38.37
N SER A 582 -17.81 -5.27 -39.17
CA SER A 582 -18.20 -3.84 -39.09
C SER A 582 -18.87 -3.49 -37.78
N LYS A 583 -18.57 -2.29 -37.27
CA LYS A 583 -19.13 -1.80 -35.98
C LYS A 583 -20.65 -1.71 -36.02
N ALA A 584 -21.29 -2.12 -34.95
CA ALA A 584 -22.71 -1.97 -34.69
C ALA A 584 -22.92 -1.10 -33.43
N SER A 585 -24.19 -0.87 -33.06
CA SER A 585 -24.55 -0.12 -31.84
C SER A 585 -24.01 -0.81 -30.58
N SER A 586 -23.55 -0.05 -29.60
CA SER A 586 -23.25 -0.54 -28.27
C SER A 586 -24.53 -0.65 -27.42
N ASP A 587 -24.57 -1.67 -26.56
CA ASP A 587 -25.63 -1.82 -25.55
C ASP A 587 -25.04 -1.61 -24.16
N THR A 588 -25.85 -1.12 -23.21
CA THR A 588 -25.50 -1.03 -21.78
C THR A 588 -26.46 -1.90 -20.99
N ILE A 589 -25.91 -2.71 -20.10
CA ILE A 589 -26.66 -3.53 -19.14
C ILE A 589 -26.39 -2.93 -17.78
N LEU A 590 -27.45 -2.57 -17.05
CA LEU A 590 -27.37 -2.07 -15.68
C LEU A 590 -27.88 -3.16 -14.73
N ASP A 591 -27.20 -3.33 -13.61
CA ASP A 591 -27.73 -4.06 -12.47
C ASP A 591 -28.58 -3.08 -11.64
N THR A 592 -29.90 -3.17 -11.80
CA THR A 592 -30.84 -2.34 -11.08
C THR A 592 -31.14 -2.84 -9.66
N LEU A 593 -30.54 -3.97 -9.27
CA LEU A 593 -30.68 -4.53 -7.93
C LEU A 593 -29.57 -4.05 -6.97
N VAL A 594 -28.50 -3.47 -7.51
CA VAL A 594 -27.53 -2.75 -6.69
C VAL A 594 -28.12 -1.37 -6.44
N ASP A 595 -28.50 -1.10 -5.20
CA ASP A 595 -28.87 0.24 -4.77
C ASP A 595 -27.69 1.17 -5.10
N ALA A 596 -27.93 2.09 -6.02
CA ALA A 596 -26.96 3.13 -6.38
C ALA A 596 -26.71 4.13 -5.23
N ASP A 597 -27.37 3.92 -4.12
CA ASP A 597 -27.45 4.83 -3.00
C ASP A 597 -26.62 4.26 -1.84
N GLU A 598 -25.28 4.38 -1.96
CA GLU A 598 -24.35 3.94 -0.93
C GLU A 598 -24.62 4.65 0.41
N ASP A 599 -24.62 3.89 1.51
CA ASP A 599 -24.84 4.41 2.86
C ASP A 599 -23.67 5.29 3.35
N VAL A 600 -22.48 5.11 2.76
CA VAL A 600 -21.25 5.86 3.07
C VAL A 600 -20.59 6.26 1.76
N THR A 601 -20.34 7.55 1.60
CA THR A 601 -19.75 8.10 0.38
C THR A 601 -18.60 9.06 0.69
N LEU A 602 -17.63 9.13 -0.23
CA LEU A 602 -16.63 10.19 -0.21
C LEU A 602 -17.18 11.45 -0.86
N SER A 603 -16.97 12.57 -0.20
CA SER A 603 -17.37 13.89 -0.68
C SER A 603 -16.30 14.94 -0.36
N THR A 604 -16.55 16.18 -0.69
CA THR A 604 -15.70 17.32 -0.36
C THR A 604 -16.50 18.35 0.41
N ALA A 605 -15.85 18.99 1.36
CA ALA A 605 -16.37 20.13 2.10
C ALA A 605 -15.43 21.33 1.94
N SER A 606 -15.94 22.53 2.12
CA SER A 606 -15.13 23.75 2.17
C SER A 606 -14.58 23.94 3.58
N ASP A 607 -13.30 24.20 3.64
CA ASP A 607 -12.53 24.60 4.83
C ASP A 607 -12.01 26.02 4.66
N GLU A 608 -11.98 26.81 5.72
CA GLU A 608 -11.59 28.21 5.64
C GLU A 608 -10.10 28.38 5.37
N ASP A 609 -9.26 27.47 5.90
CA ASP A 609 -7.80 27.54 5.82
C ASP A 609 -7.25 26.75 4.63
N ALA A 610 -7.67 25.50 4.48
CA ALA A 610 -7.13 24.58 3.47
C ALA A 610 -7.88 24.60 2.14
N GLY A 611 -9.10 25.14 2.10
CA GLY A 611 -9.95 25.20 0.91
C GLY A 611 -10.86 23.98 0.76
N SER A 612 -10.59 23.11 -0.20
CA SER A 612 -11.38 21.88 -0.40
C SER A 612 -10.78 20.72 0.36
N ILE A 613 -11.48 20.19 1.34
CA ILE A 613 -11.05 19.02 2.13
C ILE A 613 -11.93 17.81 1.85
N ARG A 614 -11.37 16.62 2.05
CA ARG A 614 -12.10 15.36 1.94
C ARG A 614 -12.91 15.08 3.19
N CYS A 615 -14.11 14.55 2.97
CA CYS A 615 -14.96 14.07 4.04
C CYS A 615 -15.66 12.76 3.65
N ILE A 616 -16.06 12.01 4.68
CA ILE A 616 -16.83 10.78 4.55
C ILE A 616 -18.23 11.09 5.03
N THR A 617 -19.21 11.03 4.13
CA THR A 617 -20.61 11.28 4.41
C THR A 617 -21.32 9.98 4.75
N PHE A 618 -22.06 9.96 5.85
CA PHE A 618 -22.81 8.82 6.36
C PHE A 618 -24.29 9.14 6.39
N LYS A 619 -25.15 8.38 5.73
CA LYS A 619 -26.61 8.56 5.81
C LYS A 619 -27.17 8.42 7.23
N LYS A 620 -26.50 7.63 8.07
CA LYS A 620 -26.92 7.33 9.45
C LYS A 620 -26.30 8.26 10.50
N LEU A 621 -25.43 9.18 10.10
CA LEU A 621 -24.82 10.12 11.03
C LEU A 621 -25.78 11.27 11.32
N SER A 622 -26.19 11.40 12.59
CA SER A 622 -27.05 12.50 13.01
C SER A 622 -26.30 13.83 12.99
N SER A 623 -26.96 14.86 12.49
CA SER A 623 -26.45 16.24 12.56
C SER A 623 -26.24 16.75 13.99
N ASP A 624 -26.87 16.13 14.99
CA ASP A 624 -26.70 16.47 16.41
C ASP A 624 -25.32 16.07 16.96
N LEU A 625 -24.54 15.28 16.21
CA LEU A 625 -23.19 14.85 16.58
C LEU A 625 -22.10 15.79 16.06
N ALA A 626 -22.46 17.01 15.65
CA ALA A 626 -21.50 18.02 15.19
C ALA A 626 -20.41 18.30 16.25
N GLY A 627 -19.17 18.46 15.77
CA GLY A 627 -17.99 18.73 16.60
C GLY A 627 -16.94 17.62 16.52
N HIS A 628 -16.05 17.57 17.50
CA HIS A 628 -14.96 16.59 17.49
C HIS A 628 -15.42 15.23 18.03
N PRO A 629 -15.26 14.13 17.25
CA PRO A 629 -15.52 12.79 17.75
C PRO A 629 -14.52 12.39 18.84
N LYS A 630 -14.86 11.39 19.64
CA LYS A 630 -13.90 10.77 20.55
C LYS A 630 -12.75 10.19 19.76
N TYR A 631 -11.54 10.32 20.28
CA TYR A 631 -10.34 9.75 19.66
C TYR A 631 -9.71 8.67 20.53
N SER A 632 -9.31 7.57 19.94
CA SER A 632 -8.56 6.51 20.62
C SER A 632 -7.46 5.96 19.73
N VAL A 633 -6.43 5.40 20.35
CA VAL A 633 -5.36 4.69 19.67
C VAL A 633 -5.50 3.21 19.97
N GLY A 634 -5.47 2.37 18.93
CA GLY A 634 -5.47 0.93 19.02
C GLY A 634 -4.16 0.39 19.59
N GLY A 635 -4.23 -0.77 20.22
CA GLY A 635 -3.06 -1.54 20.59
C GLY A 635 -2.56 -2.39 19.43
N LEU A 636 -1.29 -2.76 19.44
CA LEU A 636 -0.66 -3.68 18.51
C LEU A 636 -0.16 -4.92 19.23
N THR A 637 -0.37 -6.08 18.60
CA THR A 637 0.24 -7.33 19.03
C THR A 637 1.09 -7.86 17.87
N LEU A 638 2.39 -7.84 18.05
CA LEU A 638 3.37 -8.25 17.06
C LEU A 638 3.82 -9.69 17.34
N THR A 639 3.75 -10.56 16.34
CA THR A 639 4.10 -11.98 16.50
C THR A 639 5.51 -12.30 16.03
N ASN A 640 6.18 -11.39 15.33
CA ASN A 640 7.50 -11.59 14.70
C ASN A 640 7.57 -12.82 13.80
N SER A 641 6.44 -13.30 13.29
CA SER A 641 6.36 -14.51 12.51
C SER A 641 6.53 -14.22 11.01
N THR A 642 7.65 -14.63 10.44
CA THR A 642 7.91 -14.51 9.01
C THR A 642 7.38 -15.71 8.26
N ILE A 643 6.64 -15.47 7.18
CA ILE A 643 6.15 -16.47 6.24
C ILE A 643 7.21 -16.64 5.15
N SER A 644 7.82 -17.81 5.07
CA SER A 644 8.78 -18.10 4.01
C SER A 644 8.06 -18.52 2.74
N LEU A 645 8.27 -17.76 1.67
CA LEU A 645 7.84 -18.16 0.33
C LEU A 645 9.02 -18.87 -0.36
N GLU A 646 9.25 -20.17 -0.07
CA GLU A 646 10.33 -20.98 -0.71
C GLU A 646 10.18 -21.11 -2.25
N LEU A 647 9.19 -20.47 -2.83
CA LEU A 647 8.73 -20.64 -4.21
C LEU A 647 9.45 -19.75 -5.24
N TYR A 648 10.44 -18.98 -4.81
CA TYR A 648 11.13 -18.00 -5.66
C TYR A 648 12.64 -18.26 -5.70
N ARG A 649 13.01 -19.50 -5.99
CA ARG A 649 14.35 -19.82 -6.48
C ARG A 649 14.31 -20.18 -7.96
#